data_37b3875958c73120a7c820c79b5e057c
#
_entry.id   37b3875958c73120a7c820c79b5e057c
#
_cell.length_a   1.000
_cell.length_b   1.000
_cell.length_c   1.000
_cell.angle_alpha   90.00
_cell.angle_beta   90.00
_cell.angle_gamma   90.00
#
_symmetry.space_group_name_H-M   'P 1'
#
loop_
_entity.id
_entity.type
_entity.pdbx_description
1 polymer ?
#
loop_
_entity_poly.entity_id
_entity_poly.type
_entity_poly.pdbx_seq_one_letter_code
_entity_poly.pdbx_strand_id
1 'polypeptide(L)'
;MKKFLLAIFIALPFMFMSCSSDDDAVDPDGGGDEFEGETKSFDLFSVADPSISGTATFMENEDNSTTVEIELDGTPDGGMHPAHIHYNTAAEGGDIALSFEPVDGSTGMSTTTFSTLDDGTGITYEEAINFDGYINVHLSADDLGTLVAQGDIGENELTGESKNYMLEEKDVEGISGNVMFQERVNGEALATIMLDGTPEDGEHPAHIHMGSVAEAPGDIAFSFNPVNGATGMSKTNVAALDDGTAFMYNDVLSYDGYVNVHLSADELGTIVAQNDIGGNELTGESKSYDLDERDVEGISGTVMFEERMSGAALATINIENTPEDGMHPAHIHMGSFTEGPGDIAFTFNPVNGATGMSMTQVEMLDDDTAFGYEEVLNYDGYVNVHLSADELGVVVAQGDIGANELTGESKTYELGEKDVEGISGSVIFEERMSGEALATIMLDGTPEDGMHPAHIHMGTAAEGPGDIAFTFNPVNGATGMSMTHVGMLDDDTEFGYEDVLNYDGYVNVHLSADQLGVIVAQGDIGQNELTGESASYDLASVDVAGIMGTAMFEERVNGETLVTIMLDGTPDGGEHPAHIHVGSIADAPGDIAISLNSVDGDTGMSMTNVSAFDGEDGDMIDYNGLLEYNGYLNVHLSAEDLDTLVAQGNVGSNS
;
A
#
# COMPACT_ATOMS: atom_id res chain seq x y z
N MET A 1 -30.57 9.48 5.21
CA MET A 1 -30.96 10.05 3.92
C MET A 1 -31.25 11.54 4.07
N LYS A 2 -30.27 12.39 3.82
CA LYS A 2 -30.46 13.82 3.49
C LYS A 2 -29.27 14.18 2.59
N LYS A 3 -29.54 14.34 1.31
CA LYS A 3 -28.58 14.78 0.31
C LYS A 3 -28.36 16.28 0.49
N PHE A 4 -27.12 16.70 0.77
CA PHE A 4 -26.70 18.08 0.61
C PHE A 4 -26.13 18.25 -0.80
N LEU A 5 -26.78 19.11 -1.56
CA LEU A 5 -26.32 19.58 -2.87
C LEU A 5 -25.32 20.71 -2.59
N LEU A 6 -24.06 20.49 -2.94
CA LEU A 6 -23.04 21.55 -2.97
C LEU A 6 -23.10 22.21 -4.36
N ALA A 7 -23.52 23.46 -4.40
CA ALA A 7 -23.50 24.26 -5.62
C ALA A 7 -22.12 24.88 -5.79
N ILE A 8 -21.38 24.42 -6.79
CA ILE A 8 -20.11 25.02 -7.22
C ILE A 8 -20.45 26.24 -8.08
N PHE A 9 -20.13 27.43 -7.60
CA PHE A 9 -20.13 28.65 -8.42
C PHE A 9 -18.82 28.72 -9.21
N ILE A 10 -18.90 28.44 -10.50
CA ILE A 10 -17.81 28.72 -11.45
C ILE A 10 -17.96 30.17 -11.87
N ALA A 11 -17.03 31.01 -11.44
CA ALA A 11 -16.88 32.36 -11.99
C ALA A 11 -16.12 32.27 -13.32
N LEU A 12 -16.81 32.49 -14.42
CA LEU A 12 -16.16 32.70 -15.73
C LEU A 12 -15.67 34.15 -15.81
N PRO A 13 -14.41 34.39 -16.20
CA PRO A 13 -13.98 35.72 -16.55
C PRO A 13 -14.61 36.11 -17.91
N PHE A 14 -15.34 37.21 -17.93
CA PHE A 14 -15.82 37.82 -19.17
C PHE A 14 -14.66 38.51 -19.87
N MET A 15 -14.12 37.91 -20.92
CA MET A 15 -13.30 38.64 -21.91
C MET A 15 -14.23 39.51 -22.75
N PHE A 16 -14.12 40.80 -22.65
CA PHE A 16 -14.68 41.75 -23.64
C PHE A 16 -13.82 41.74 -24.90
N MET A 17 -14.24 41.05 -25.93
CA MET A 17 -13.73 41.26 -27.29
C MET A 17 -14.45 42.50 -27.88
N SER A 18 -13.70 43.59 -28.01
CA SER A 18 -14.12 44.73 -28.82
C SER A 18 -13.91 44.38 -30.30
N CYS A 19 -14.98 44.26 -31.08
CA CYS A 19 -14.92 44.27 -32.55
C CYS A 19 -14.98 45.73 -33.01
N SER A 20 -13.89 46.26 -33.58
CA SER A 20 -13.95 47.47 -34.37
C SER A 20 -14.49 47.16 -35.77
N SER A 21 -15.57 47.77 -36.16
CA SER A 21 -16.01 47.88 -37.58
C SER A 21 -15.40 49.13 -38.16
N ASP A 22 -14.55 48.98 -39.19
CA ASP A 22 -14.10 50.05 -40.03
C ASP A 22 -15.28 50.76 -40.72
N ASP A 23 -15.39 52.06 -40.48
CA ASP A 23 -16.05 52.97 -41.41
C ASP A 23 -15.22 54.26 -41.46
N ASP A 24 -14.55 54.47 -42.59
CA ASP A 24 -13.80 55.66 -42.94
C ASP A 24 -14.68 56.92 -42.88
N ALA A 25 -14.53 57.74 -41.86
CA ALA A 25 -14.88 59.14 -41.91
C ALA A 25 -13.68 59.95 -41.42
N VAL A 26 -12.96 60.56 -42.32
CA VAL A 26 -11.88 61.51 -42.04
C VAL A 26 -12.50 62.75 -41.38
N ASP A 27 -12.30 62.89 -40.08
CA ASP A 27 -12.56 64.11 -39.30
C ASP A 27 -11.29 64.99 -39.31
N PRO A 28 -11.33 66.23 -39.77
CA PRO A 28 -10.17 67.09 -39.87
C PRO A 28 -10.00 68.03 -38.65
N ASP A 29 -10.22 67.54 -37.44
CA ASP A 29 -9.83 68.26 -36.24
C ASP A 29 -8.81 67.42 -35.44
N GLY A 30 -7.58 67.90 -35.31
CA GLY A 30 -6.51 67.25 -34.59
C GLY A 30 -6.83 67.07 -33.12
N GLY A 31 -7.51 65.98 -32.80
CA GLY A 31 -7.53 65.42 -31.46
C GLY A 31 -6.18 64.71 -31.25
N GLY A 32 -5.32 65.24 -30.44
CA GLY A 32 -4.19 64.50 -29.91
C GLY A 32 -4.75 63.25 -29.22
N ASP A 33 -4.16 62.11 -29.45
CA ASP A 33 -4.44 60.90 -28.64
C ASP A 33 -4.31 61.32 -27.17
N GLU A 34 -5.42 61.35 -26.43
CA GLU A 34 -5.37 61.58 -25.00
C GLU A 34 -4.54 60.41 -24.42
N PHE A 35 -3.53 60.71 -23.63
CA PHE A 35 -2.74 59.71 -22.93
C PHE A 35 -3.67 58.92 -22.02
N GLU A 36 -3.90 57.65 -22.35
CA GLU A 36 -4.57 56.69 -21.47
C GLU A 36 -3.46 55.98 -20.68
N GLY A 37 -3.10 56.52 -19.49
CA GLY A 37 -2.12 55.90 -18.59
C GLY A 37 -2.60 54.56 -18.06
N GLU A 38 -1.67 53.66 -17.83
CA GLU A 38 -1.97 52.37 -17.18
C GLU A 38 -2.32 52.56 -15.71
N THR A 39 -3.08 51.61 -15.14
CA THR A 39 -3.47 51.58 -13.73
C THR A 39 -3.30 50.20 -13.12
N LYS A 40 -2.80 50.17 -11.88
CA LYS A 40 -2.67 48.96 -11.06
C LYS A 40 -3.17 49.23 -9.64
N SER A 41 -4.02 48.37 -9.10
CA SER A 41 -4.53 48.49 -7.73
C SER A 41 -3.97 47.36 -6.87
N PHE A 42 -3.65 47.67 -5.63
CA PHE A 42 -3.20 46.75 -4.59
C PHE A 42 -4.17 46.81 -3.42
N ASP A 43 -4.50 45.66 -2.81
CA ASP A 43 -5.40 45.57 -1.66
C ASP A 43 -4.69 46.00 -0.38
N LEU A 44 -5.39 46.78 0.45
CA LEU A 44 -4.98 47.15 1.80
C LEU A 44 -5.90 46.47 2.81
N PHE A 45 -5.37 45.51 3.54
CA PHE A 45 -6.10 44.71 4.52
C PHE A 45 -6.12 45.37 5.91
N SER A 46 -7.18 45.11 6.65
CA SER A 46 -7.31 45.55 8.03
C SER A 46 -6.21 44.98 8.94
N VAL A 47 -5.75 45.80 9.91
CA VAL A 47 -4.79 45.37 10.94
C VAL A 47 -5.41 45.51 12.34
N ALA A 48 -5.47 46.71 12.93
CA ALA A 48 -5.98 46.91 14.28
C ALA A 48 -7.51 46.92 14.36
N ASP A 49 -8.20 47.39 13.31
CA ASP A 49 -9.66 47.43 13.23
C ASP A 49 -10.16 46.68 12.01
N PRO A 50 -10.88 45.54 12.17
CA PRO A 50 -11.35 44.73 11.07
C PRO A 50 -12.34 45.43 10.11
N SER A 51 -12.84 46.63 10.47
CA SER A 51 -13.72 47.43 9.61
C SER A 51 -12.98 48.33 8.61
N ILE A 52 -11.64 48.49 8.77
CA ILE A 52 -10.85 49.40 7.93
C ILE A 52 -10.05 48.58 6.91
N SER A 53 -10.42 48.68 5.66
CA SER A 53 -9.69 48.07 4.52
C SER A 53 -9.98 48.85 3.23
N GLY A 54 -9.23 48.58 2.16
CA GLY A 54 -9.45 49.26 0.89
C GLY A 54 -8.38 48.96 -0.12
N THR A 55 -8.03 49.95 -0.96
CA THR A 55 -7.07 49.77 -2.05
C THR A 55 -6.12 50.98 -2.18
N ALA A 56 -4.96 50.73 -2.76
CA ALA A 56 -4.04 51.76 -3.29
C ALA A 56 -3.94 51.57 -4.80
N THR A 57 -4.46 52.54 -5.56
CA THR A 57 -4.45 52.52 -7.03
C THR A 57 -3.36 53.42 -7.58
N PHE A 58 -2.41 52.82 -8.27
CA PHE A 58 -1.29 53.50 -8.98
C PHE A 58 -1.73 53.81 -10.40
N MET A 59 -1.55 55.04 -10.83
CA MET A 59 -1.92 55.55 -12.17
C MET A 59 -0.71 56.17 -12.83
N GLU A 60 -0.45 55.79 -14.07
CA GLU A 60 0.61 56.38 -14.90
C GLU A 60 0.22 57.76 -15.42
N ASN A 61 1.12 58.74 -15.29
CA ASN A 61 0.93 60.09 -15.85
C ASN A 61 1.75 60.28 -17.12
N GLU A 62 1.32 61.17 -18.01
CA GLU A 62 1.98 61.48 -19.29
C GLU A 62 3.46 61.92 -19.14
N ASP A 63 3.86 62.46 -17.99
CA ASP A 63 5.20 62.90 -17.67
C ASP A 63 6.06 61.82 -16.98
N ASN A 64 5.62 60.55 -16.99
CA ASN A 64 6.21 59.41 -16.30
C ASN A 64 6.21 59.51 -14.77
N SER A 65 5.50 60.46 -14.17
CA SER A 65 5.23 60.44 -12.74
C SER A 65 4.12 59.44 -12.45
N THR A 66 3.96 59.02 -11.18
CA THR A 66 2.92 58.13 -10.72
C THR A 66 1.99 58.87 -9.77
N THR A 67 0.69 58.74 -9.98
CA THR A 67 -0.32 59.18 -9.01
C THR A 67 -0.86 57.94 -8.29
N VAL A 68 -0.82 57.95 -6.94
CA VAL A 68 -1.43 56.91 -6.09
C VAL A 68 -2.66 57.48 -5.43
N GLU A 69 -3.78 56.83 -5.59
CA GLU A 69 -5.02 57.07 -4.87
C GLU A 69 -5.22 55.94 -3.85
N ILE A 70 -5.28 56.29 -2.54
CA ILE A 70 -5.64 55.38 -1.47
C ILE A 70 -7.11 55.59 -1.14
N GLU A 71 -7.90 54.53 -1.15
CA GLU A 71 -9.31 54.54 -0.80
C GLU A 71 -9.55 53.48 0.30
N LEU A 72 -9.94 53.94 1.50
CA LEU A 72 -10.22 53.09 2.64
C LEU A 72 -11.70 53.24 3.10
N ASP A 73 -12.34 52.12 3.33
CA ASP A 73 -13.63 52.06 4.02
C ASP A 73 -13.42 52.00 5.55
N GLY A 74 -14.39 52.53 6.30
CA GLY A 74 -14.48 52.37 7.77
C GLY A 74 -13.54 53.27 8.55
N THR A 75 -12.83 54.22 7.92
CA THR A 75 -11.95 55.18 8.62
C THR A 75 -12.73 56.05 9.61
N PRO A 76 -12.17 56.38 10.82
CA PRO A 76 -12.85 57.26 11.80
C PRO A 76 -13.02 58.67 11.29
N ASP A 77 -14.23 59.25 11.40
CA ASP A 77 -14.50 60.66 11.01
C ASP A 77 -13.51 61.64 11.67
N GLY A 78 -12.89 62.50 10.87
CA GLY A 78 -12.01 63.59 11.33
C GLY A 78 -10.58 63.13 11.69
N GLY A 79 -10.23 61.89 11.42
CA GLY A 79 -8.84 61.40 11.49
C GLY A 79 -8.01 61.88 10.29
N MET A 80 -6.70 61.97 10.50
CA MET A 80 -5.71 62.06 9.43
C MET A 80 -4.75 60.91 9.62
N HIS A 81 -4.71 59.99 8.63
CA HIS A 81 -4.01 58.72 8.71
C HIS A 81 -2.73 58.79 7.84
N PRO A 82 -1.55 58.97 8.48
CA PRO A 82 -0.30 58.91 7.70
C PRO A 82 -0.15 57.60 6.94
N ALA A 83 0.31 57.65 5.69
CA ALA A 83 0.51 56.48 4.85
C ALA A 83 1.86 56.53 4.21
N HIS A 84 2.52 55.39 4.08
CA HIS A 84 3.89 55.25 3.55
C HIS A 84 4.06 53.98 2.74
N ILE A 85 4.92 54.03 1.71
CA ILE A 85 5.55 52.82 1.17
C ILE A 85 6.79 52.54 2.02
N HIS A 86 6.96 51.29 2.41
CA HIS A 86 8.15 50.74 3.06
C HIS A 86 8.88 49.77 2.13
N TYR A 87 10.18 49.61 2.31
CA TYR A 87 10.99 48.58 1.65
C TYR A 87 10.69 47.19 2.21
N ASN A 88 10.97 46.12 1.46
CA ASN A 88 10.75 44.71 1.78
C ASN A 88 9.24 44.36 1.86
N THR A 89 8.90 43.31 2.59
CA THR A 89 7.51 42.87 2.78
C THR A 89 6.94 43.31 4.12
N ALA A 90 5.63 43.33 4.24
CA ALA A 90 4.94 43.62 5.51
C ALA A 90 5.32 42.63 6.62
N ALA A 91 5.69 41.37 6.27
CA ALA A 91 6.12 40.35 7.21
C ALA A 91 7.54 40.55 7.75
N GLU A 92 8.41 41.21 6.99
CA GLU A 92 9.80 41.53 7.36
C GLU A 92 9.93 42.88 8.04
N GLY A 93 9.10 43.84 7.62
CA GLY A 93 9.25 45.23 7.98
C GLY A 93 10.36 45.92 7.19
N GLY A 94 10.38 47.25 7.18
CA GLY A 94 11.38 48.01 6.46
C GLY A 94 11.32 49.51 6.76
N ASP A 95 12.35 50.22 6.33
CA ASP A 95 12.41 51.70 6.39
C ASP A 95 11.41 52.32 5.40
N ILE A 96 10.99 53.55 5.65
CA ILE A 96 10.10 54.31 4.74
C ILE A 96 10.86 54.57 3.44
N ALA A 97 10.26 54.20 2.30
CA ALA A 97 10.74 54.51 0.95
C ALA A 97 10.07 55.77 0.39
N LEU A 98 8.74 55.92 0.65
CA LEU A 98 7.96 57.06 0.16
C LEU A 98 6.84 57.42 1.14
N SER A 99 6.72 58.71 1.43
CA SER A 99 5.62 59.26 2.23
C SER A 99 4.49 59.74 1.33
N PHE A 100 3.24 59.31 1.62
CA PHE A 100 2.05 59.81 0.94
C PHE A 100 1.41 61.00 1.69
N GLU A 101 0.58 61.78 0.99
CA GLU A 101 -0.37 62.66 1.67
C GLU A 101 -1.26 61.80 2.60
N PRO A 102 -1.54 62.28 3.84
CA PRO A 102 -2.33 61.48 4.77
C PRO A 102 -3.75 61.19 4.26
N VAL A 103 -4.27 60.01 4.54
CA VAL A 103 -5.67 59.67 4.25
C VAL A 103 -6.60 60.48 5.17
N ASP A 104 -7.55 61.22 4.58
CA ASP A 104 -8.59 61.94 5.30
C ASP A 104 -9.65 60.96 5.82
N GLY A 105 -9.75 60.77 7.13
CA GLY A 105 -10.67 59.82 7.75
C GLY A 105 -12.16 60.07 7.47
N SER A 106 -12.53 61.32 7.12
CA SER A 106 -13.94 61.64 6.80
C SER A 106 -14.33 61.19 5.39
N THR A 107 -13.37 61.06 4.48
CA THR A 107 -13.57 60.59 3.09
C THR A 107 -13.02 59.21 2.82
N GLY A 108 -12.07 58.78 3.63
CA GLY A 108 -11.31 57.55 3.40
C GLY A 108 -10.26 57.68 2.29
N MET A 109 -10.00 58.88 1.77
CA MET A 109 -9.22 59.09 0.54
C MET A 109 -7.93 59.85 0.77
N SER A 110 -6.92 59.54 -0.04
CA SER A 110 -5.69 60.27 -0.23
C SER A 110 -5.27 60.21 -1.67
N THR A 111 -4.64 61.29 -2.16
CA THR A 111 -4.05 61.32 -3.55
C THR A 111 -2.65 61.90 -3.45
N THR A 112 -1.66 61.17 -3.93
CA THR A 112 -0.26 61.58 -3.95
C THR A 112 0.36 61.38 -5.34
N THR A 113 1.01 62.41 -5.89
CA THR A 113 1.75 62.29 -7.16
C THR A 113 3.25 62.42 -6.88
N PHE A 114 4.04 61.47 -7.41
CA PHE A 114 5.47 61.41 -7.19
C PHE A 114 6.22 60.93 -8.42
N SER A 115 7.50 61.23 -8.49
CA SER A 115 8.49 60.76 -9.48
C SER A 115 9.84 60.44 -8.84
N THR A 116 9.91 60.56 -7.51
CA THR A 116 11.10 60.25 -6.69
C THR A 116 10.67 59.69 -5.36
N LEU A 117 11.46 58.80 -4.79
CA LEU A 117 11.37 58.34 -3.40
C LEU A 117 11.80 59.46 -2.44
N ASP A 118 11.60 59.29 -1.14
CA ASP A 118 11.94 60.31 -0.12
C ASP A 118 13.44 60.57 -0.02
N ASP A 119 14.29 59.61 -0.43
CA ASP A 119 15.75 59.79 -0.50
C ASP A 119 16.22 60.53 -1.76
N GLY A 120 15.30 60.89 -2.66
CA GLY A 120 15.58 61.59 -3.93
C GLY A 120 15.90 60.65 -5.12
N THR A 121 15.83 59.36 -4.94
CA THR A 121 15.96 58.39 -6.05
C THR A 121 14.76 58.52 -6.98
N GLY A 122 15.00 58.66 -8.29
CA GLY A 122 13.95 58.70 -9.31
C GLY A 122 13.25 57.33 -9.40
N ILE A 123 11.94 57.35 -9.57
CA ILE A 123 11.13 56.13 -9.77
C ILE A 123 10.05 56.42 -10.82
N THR A 124 9.93 55.52 -11.79
CA THR A 124 8.89 55.54 -12.83
C THR A 124 7.65 54.78 -12.37
N TYR A 125 6.55 54.89 -13.12
CA TYR A 125 5.34 54.10 -12.87
C TYR A 125 5.63 52.58 -12.87
N GLU A 126 6.34 52.11 -13.90
CA GLU A 126 6.69 50.69 -14.03
C GLU A 126 7.52 50.15 -12.83
N GLU A 127 8.49 50.99 -12.35
CA GLU A 127 9.25 50.64 -11.15
C GLU A 127 8.42 50.69 -9.87
N ALA A 128 7.43 51.59 -9.81
CA ALA A 128 6.55 51.74 -8.66
C ALA A 128 5.56 50.56 -8.54
N ILE A 129 4.99 50.08 -9.65
CA ILE A 129 4.06 48.93 -9.62
C ILE A 129 4.78 47.57 -9.48
N ASN A 130 6.09 47.51 -9.62
CA ASN A 130 6.95 46.36 -9.38
C ASN A 130 7.88 46.56 -8.18
N PHE A 131 7.60 47.53 -7.33
CA PHE A 131 8.43 47.88 -6.19
C PHE A 131 8.44 46.79 -5.14
N ASP A 132 9.62 46.40 -4.67
CA ASP A 132 9.77 45.50 -3.52
C ASP A 132 9.42 46.30 -2.24
N GLY A 133 8.14 46.30 -1.89
CA GLY A 133 7.66 47.09 -0.78
C GLY A 133 6.25 46.74 -0.32
N TYR A 134 5.82 47.46 0.69
CA TYR A 134 4.46 47.37 1.24
C TYR A 134 3.95 48.74 1.70
N ILE A 135 2.65 48.92 1.75
CA ILE A 135 2.01 50.16 2.24
C ILE A 135 1.50 49.94 3.67
N ASN A 136 1.86 50.89 4.54
CA ASN A 136 1.25 51.03 5.86
C ASN A 136 0.38 52.32 5.90
N VAL A 137 -0.81 52.17 6.50
CA VAL A 137 -1.65 53.29 6.90
C VAL A 137 -1.80 53.27 8.43
N HIS A 138 -1.39 54.34 9.08
CA HIS A 138 -1.31 54.46 10.52
C HIS A 138 -2.56 55.14 11.15
N LEU A 139 -2.82 54.85 12.43
CA LEU A 139 -3.98 55.43 13.13
C LEU A 139 -3.92 56.98 13.17
N SER A 140 -2.76 57.54 13.46
CA SER A 140 -2.56 59.01 13.48
C SER A 140 -1.06 59.37 13.50
N ALA A 141 -0.73 60.65 13.29
CA ALA A 141 0.64 61.14 13.42
C ALA A 141 1.18 61.05 14.87
N ASP A 142 0.29 60.99 15.87
CA ASP A 142 0.67 60.80 17.29
C ASP A 142 0.76 59.32 17.69
N ASP A 143 0.27 58.42 16.82
CA ASP A 143 0.30 56.98 17.03
C ASP A 143 0.62 56.27 15.70
N LEU A 144 1.90 56.25 15.33
CA LEU A 144 2.42 55.53 14.18
C LEU A 144 2.64 54.03 14.45
N GLY A 145 2.56 53.60 15.71
CA GLY A 145 2.69 52.20 16.08
C GLY A 145 1.44 51.36 15.77
N THR A 146 0.28 52.03 15.72
CA THR A 146 -0.98 51.36 15.40
C THR A 146 -1.29 51.47 13.91
N LEU A 147 -1.30 50.33 13.20
CA LEU A 147 -1.69 50.25 11.80
C LEU A 147 -3.19 50.03 11.66
N VAL A 148 -3.84 50.81 10.79
CA VAL A 148 -5.24 50.63 10.43
C VAL A 148 -5.43 49.78 9.19
N ALA A 149 -4.54 49.93 8.20
CA ALA A 149 -4.52 49.10 7.00
C ALA A 149 -3.09 48.85 6.54
N GLN A 150 -2.83 47.74 5.90
CA GLN A 150 -1.52 47.30 5.38
C GLN A 150 -1.71 46.39 4.17
N GLY A 151 -0.79 46.46 3.20
CA GLY A 151 -0.78 45.56 2.05
C GLY A 151 0.56 45.54 1.35
N ASP A 152 1.01 44.37 0.93
CA ASP A 152 2.18 44.20 0.08
C ASP A 152 1.90 44.73 -1.34
N ILE A 153 2.89 45.31 -2.02
CA ILE A 153 2.75 45.85 -3.36
C ILE A 153 3.84 45.29 -4.29
N GLY A 154 3.65 45.49 -5.58
CA GLY A 154 4.63 45.16 -6.61
C GLY A 154 4.95 43.68 -6.66
N GLU A 155 6.25 43.38 -6.59
CA GLU A 155 6.73 41.98 -6.64
C GLU A 155 6.31 41.15 -5.42
N ASN A 156 5.87 41.80 -4.32
CA ASN A 156 5.43 41.15 -3.10
C ASN A 156 3.93 40.81 -3.09
N GLU A 157 3.17 41.23 -4.13
CA GLU A 157 1.76 40.87 -4.28
C GLU A 157 1.57 39.34 -4.32
N LEU A 158 0.51 38.84 -3.72
CA LEU A 158 0.18 37.41 -3.75
C LEU A 158 -0.44 37.03 -5.11
N THR A 159 0.01 35.91 -5.70
CA THR A 159 -0.54 35.38 -6.98
C THR A 159 -1.92 34.76 -6.82
N GLY A 160 -2.27 34.37 -5.60
CA GLY A 160 -3.46 33.60 -5.26
C GLY A 160 -3.22 32.10 -5.13
N GLU A 161 -2.04 31.60 -5.57
CA GLU A 161 -1.65 30.20 -5.33
C GLU A 161 -1.24 30.01 -3.88
N SER A 162 -1.66 28.88 -3.29
CA SER A 162 -1.34 28.60 -1.89
C SER A 162 -1.32 27.12 -1.59
N LYS A 163 -0.52 26.72 -0.59
CA LYS A 163 -0.47 25.37 -0.03
C LYS A 163 -0.62 25.44 1.48
N ASN A 164 -1.46 24.58 2.03
CA ASN A 164 -1.74 24.50 3.46
C ASN A 164 -1.33 23.13 4.01
N TYR A 165 -0.58 23.12 5.10
CA TYR A 165 -0.22 21.92 5.85
C TYR A 165 -0.82 22.00 7.25
N MET A 166 -1.49 20.95 7.71
CA MET A 166 -2.01 20.86 9.07
C MET A 166 -0.83 20.66 10.04
N LEU A 167 -0.91 21.23 11.23
CA LEU A 167 0.03 21.01 12.32
C LEU A 167 -0.72 20.32 13.46
N GLU A 168 -0.32 19.08 13.76
CA GLU A 168 -0.95 18.26 14.78
C GLU A 168 -0.29 18.48 16.15
N GLU A 169 -1.10 18.30 17.23
CA GLU A 169 -0.58 18.35 18.60
C GLU A 169 0.50 17.29 18.84
N LYS A 170 1.47 17.61 19.71
CA LYS A 170 2.54 16.67 20.05
C LYS A 170 2.67 16.48 21.57
N ASP A 171 3.46 17.32 22.24
CA ASP A 171 3.76 17.18 23.66
C ASP A 171 2.78 17.92 24.57
N VAL A 172 1.96 18.82 24.00
CA VAL A 172 0.98 19.65 24.72
C VAL A 172 -0.39 19.47 24.09
N GLU A 173 -1.29 18.81 24.81
CA GLU A 173 -2.66 18.54 24.39
C GLU A 173 -3.44 19.84 24.10
N GLY A 174 -4.17 19.88 22.99
CA GLY A 174 -5.08 20.97 22.61
C GLY A 174 -4.42 22.11 21.84
N ILE A 175 -3.14 22.01 21.46
CA ILE A 175 -2.49 23.01 20.58
C ILE A 175 -2.26 22.37 19.20
N SER A 176 -3.00 22.86 18.21
CA SER A 176 -2.89 22.39 16.81
C SER A 176 -3.33 23.51 15.87
N GLY A 177 -3.12 23.32 14.56
CA GLY A 177 -3.53 24.31 13.58
C GLY A 177 -2.98 24.04 12.19
N ASN A 178 -2.40 25.07 11.57
CA ASN A 178 -1.84 24.91 10.24
C ASN A 178 -0.76 25.94 9.92
N VAL A 179 0.07 25.63 8.94
CA VAL A 179 0.93 26.57 8.22
C VAL A 179 0.48 26.67 6.76
N MET A 180 0.22 27.89 6.30
CA MET A 180 -0.14 28.18 4.92
C MET A 180 0.99 28.95 4.23
N PHE A 181 1.46 28.44 3.11
CA PHE A 181 2.40 29.14 2.22
C PHE A 181 1.61 29.70 1.03
N GLN A 182 1.78 31.00 0.76
CA GLN A 182 1.13 31.70 -0.34
C GLN A 182 2.22 32.26 -1.28
N GLU A 183 2.08 31.98 -2.58
CA GLU A 183 3.05 32.44 -3.59
C GLU A 183 2.97 33.94 -3.81
N ARG A 184 4.13 34.59 -3.88
CA ARG A 184 4.31 35.99 -4.31
C ARG A 184 4.67 36.08 -5.79
N VAL A 185 4.46 37.24 -6.41
CA VAL A 185 4.80 37.49 -7.82
C VAL A 185 6.28 37.26 -8.10
N ASN A 186 7.18 37.60 -7.15
CA ASN A 186 8.63 37.34 -7.26
C ASN A 186 9.01 35.86 -7.05
N GLY A 187 8.03 34.96 -6.77
CA GLY A 187 8.25 33.55 -6.50
C GLY A 187 8.59 33.19 -5.04
N GLU A 188 8.78 34.20 -4.17
CA GLU A 188 8.89 33.97 -2.72
C GLU A 188 7.59 33.45 -2.12
N ALA A 189 7.58 33.10 -0.85
CA ALA A 189 6.35 32.73 -0.18
C ALA A 189 6.07 33.57 1.07
N LEU A 190 4.80 33.88 1.31
CA LEU A 190 4.32 34.30 2.62
C LEU A 190 3.86 33.08 3.41
N ALA A 191 4.59 32.71 4.45
CA ALA A 191 4.18 31.69 5.40
C ALA A 191 3.32 32.31 6.51
N THR A 192 2.13 31.76 6.72
CA THR A 192 1.24 32.13 7.84
C THR A 192 0.99 30.90 8.69
N ILE A 193 1.49 30.89 9.93
CA ILE A 193 1.15 29.87 10.94
C ILE A 193 -0.05 30.34 11.72
N MET A 194 -1.03 29.47 11.90
CA MET A 194 -2.23 29.71 12.71
C MET A 194 -2.44 28.52 13.65
N LEU A 195 -2.38 28.74 14.96
CA LEU A 195 -2.60 27.73 15.99
C LEU A 195 -3.75 28.11 16.89
N ASP A 196 -4.54 27.13 17.26
CA ASP A 196 -5.53 27.21 18.33
C ASP A 196 -4.93 26.72 19.66
N GLY A 197 -5.43 27.22 20.78
CA GLY A 197 -5.08 26.74 22.12
C GLY A 197 -3.73 27.22 22.67
N THR A 198 -3.04 28.15 22.01
CA THR A 198 -1.78 28.72 22.48
C THR A 198 -1.95 29.52 23.77
N PRO A 199 -1.00 29.46 24.76
CA PRO A 199 -1.00 30.30 25.95
C PRO A 199 -0.92 31.78 25.59
N GLU A 200 -1.82 32.64 26.18
CA GLU A 200 -1.93 34.07 25.85
C GLU A 200 -0.64 34.88 26.02
N ASP A 201 0.24 34.51 26.95
CA ASP A 201 1.53 35.18 27.19
C ASP A 201 2.71 34.52 26.43
N GLY A 202 2.43 33.58 25.53
CA GLY A 202 3.45 32.78 24.82
C GLY A 202 4.06 33.49 23.62
N GLU A 203 5.33 33.24 23.39
CA GLU A 203 6.01 33.41 22.11
C GLU A 203 6.56 32.04 21.73
N HIS A 204 6.05 31.45 20.64
CA HIS A 204 6.33 30.08 20.23
C HIS A 204 7.27 30.07 19.03
N PRO A 205 8.57 29.77 19.23
CA PRO A 205 9.49 29.60 18.10
C PRO A 205 9.01 28.51 17.16
N ALA A 206 9.17 28.72 15.87
CA ALA A 206 8.77 27.77 14.85
C ALA A 206 9.86 27.63 13.77
N HIS A 207 10.09 26.41 13.31
CA HIS A 207 11.16 26.10 12.35
C HIS A 207 10.71 25.08 11.32
N ILE A 208 11.29 25.17 10.11
CA ILE A 208 11.36 24.02 9.20
C ILE A 208 12.62 23.24 9.56
N HIS A 209 12.49 21.95 9.79
CA HIS A 209 13.59 21.01 9.99
C HIS A 209 13.79 20.15 8.74
N MET A 210 15.02 19.67 8.50
CA MET A 210 15.35 18.71 7.45
C MET A 210 14.88 17.31 7.81
N GLY A 211 14.53 16.51 6.80
CA GLY A 211 14.00 15.16 6.94
C GLY A 211 12.52 15.12 7.32
N SER A 212 12.05 14.07 7.94
CA SER A 212 10.64 13.87 8.30
C SER A 212 10.42 13.82 9.82
N VAL A 213 9.17 13.97 10.25
CA VAL A 213 8.77 13.77 11.66
C VAL A 213 9.16 12.37 12.16
N ALA A 214 9.16 11.36 11.31
CA ALA A 214 9.55 9.99 11.64
C ALA A 214 11.06 9.84 11.92
N GLU A 215 11.88 10.76 11.39
CA GLU A 215 13.34 10.80 11.57
C GLU A 215 13.80 11.82 12.62
N ALA A 216 12.86 12.59 13.18
CA ALA A 216 13.17 13.65 14.13
C ALA A 216 14.11 13.20 15.28
N PRO A 217 15.06 14.08 15.74
CA PRO A 217 15.20 15.49 15.39
C PRO A 217 16.11 15.73 14.17
N GLY A 218 15.63 16.50 13.18
CA GLY A 218 16.44 17.00 12.07
C GLY A 218 17.07 18.36 12.37
N ASP A 219 18.06 18.78 11.59
CA ASP A 219 18.67 20.11 11.68
C ASP A 219 17.67 21.21 11.23
N ILE A 220 17.77 22.41 11.81
CA ILE A 220 16.95 23.56 11.40
C ILE A 220 17.40 24.02 10.02
N ALA A 221 16.47 24.14 9.09
CA ALA A 221 16.66 24.65 7.75
C ALA A 221 16.19 26.10 7.61
N PHE A 222 15.06 26.44 8.25
CA PHE A 222 14.47 27.78 8.19
C PHE A 222 13.78 28.15 9.52
N SER A 223 13.97 29.40 9.95
CA SER A 223 13.38 29.97 11.17
C SER A 223 12.24 30.91 10.84
N PHE A 224 11.02 30.61 11.29
CA PHE A 224 9.88 31.53 11.20
C PHE A 224 9.93 32.62 12.26
N ASN A 225 9.23 33.73 12.03
CA ASN A 225 8.86 34.64 13.10
C ASN A 225 8.08 33.84 14.16
N PRO A 226 8.31 34.08 15.48
CA PRO A 226 7.61 33.34 16.53
C PRO A 226 6.08 33.50 16.43
N VAL A 227 5.35 32.44 16.73
CA VAL A 227 3.88 32.48 16.85
C VAL A 227 3.52 33.23 18.13
N ASN A 228 2.76 34.30 18.01
CA ASN A 228 2.26 35.07 19.17
C ASN A 228 1.14 34.31 19.86
N GLY A 229 1.32 33.97 21.14
CA GLY A 229 0.38 33.15 21.89
C GLY A 229 -1.00 33.75 22.07
N ALA A 230 -1.11 35.09 22.17
CA ALA A 230 -2.41 35.77 22.33
C ALA A 230 -3.29 35.70 21.06
N THR A 231 -2.64 35.63 19.86
CA THR A 231 -3.35 35.59 18.58
C THR A 231 -3.30 34.20 17.92
N GLY A 232 -2.40 33.33 18.34
CA GLY A 232 -2.10 32.07 17.71
C GLY A 232 -1.45 32.21 16.33
N MET A 233 -0.96 33.41 15.96
CA MET A 233 -0.54 33.71 14.57
C MET A 233 0.92 34.14 14.46
N SER A 234 1.51 33.78 13.32
CA SER A 234 2.78 34.30 12.82
C SER A 234 2.70 34.50 11.31
N LYS A 235 3.43 35.51 10.80
CA LYS A 235 3.65 35.71 9.35
C LYS A 235 5.14 35.89 9.10
N THR A 236 5.67 35.19 8.11
CA THR A 236 7.09 35.20 7.77
C THR A 236 7.27 35.20 6.24
N ASN A 237 8.13 36.08 5.72
CA ASN A 237 8.55 35.99 4.33
C ASN A 237 9.56 34.86 4.15
N VAL A 238 9.38 34.03 3.14
CA VAL A 238 10.24 32.88 2.82
C VAL A 238 10.87 33.10 1.45
N ALA A 239 12.15 33.48 1.45
CA ALA A 239 12.96 33.77 0.26
C ALA A 239 14.26 32.97 0.24
N ALA A 240 14.76 32.58 1.41
CA ALA A 240 16.00 31.83 1.57
C ALA A 240 15.97 31.03 2.88
N LEU A 241 16.67 29.88 2.92
CA LEU A 241 16.98 29.14 4.12
C LEU A 241 17.92 29.95 5.04
N ASP A 242 18.08 29.53 6.30
CA ASP A 242 18.93 30.20 7.29
C ASP A 242 20.42 30.24 6.89
N ASP A 243 20.84 29.33 6.00
CA ASP A 243 22.21 29.33 5.44
C ASP A 243 22.38 30.27 4.24
N GLY A 244 21.32 30.95 3.80
CA GLY A 244 21.29 31.87 2.68
C GLY A 244 21.04 31.21 1.32
N THR A 245 20.78 29.93 1.26
CA THR A 245 20.34 29.23 0.04
C THR A 245 18.95 29.72 -0.36
N ALA A 246 18.75 30.14 -1.63
CA ALA A 246 17.42 30.54 -2.12
C ALA A 246 16.39 29.46 -1.86
N PHE A 247 15.23 29.84 -1.32
CA PHE A 247 14.16 28.91 -0.96
C PHE A 247 12.80 29.58 -1.23
N MET A 248 12.24 29.26 -2.38
CA MET A 248 11.05 29.90 -2.93
C MET A 248 9.78 29.05 -2.69
N TYR A 249 8.61 29.58 -3.04
CA TYR A 249 7.34 28.87 -2.90
C TYR A 249 7.36 27.44 -3.48
N ASN A 250 7.86 27.29 -4.70
CA ASN A 250 7.93 25.97 -5.35
C ASN A 250 8.93 25.01 -4.68
N ASP A 251 9.97 25.54 -4.04
CA ASP A 251 10.92 24.71 -3.28
C ASP A 251 10.25 24.14 -2.02
N VAL A 252 9.37 24.91 -1.36
CA VAL A 252 8.59 24.43 -0.21
C VAL A 252 7.73 23.22 -0.58
N LEU A 253 7.12 23.23 -1.78
CA LEU A 253 6.21 22.14 -2.22
C LEU A 253 6.90 20.79 -2.44
N SER A 254 8.22 20.78 -2.59
CA SER A 254 9.01 19.58 -2.80
C SER A 254 10.10 19.37 -1.74
N TYR A 255 10.13 20.22 -0.71
CA TYR A 255 11.15 20.16 0.33
C TYR A 255 11.02 18.89 1.16
N ASP A 256 12.14 18.23 1.41
CA ASP A 256 12.24 17.16 2.40
C ASP A 256 12.37 17.79 3.79
N GLY A 257 11.24 18.03 4.43
CA GLY A 257 11.21 18.72 5.71
C GLY A 257 9.92 18.57 6.48
N TYR A 258 9.95 19.05 7.73
CA TYR A 258 8.79 19.13 8.62
C TYR A 258 8.82 20.42 9.43
N VAL A 259 7.67 20.87 9.87
CA VAL A 259 7.52 22.05 10.73
C VAL A 259 7.35 21.63 12.18
N ASN A 260 8.17 22.23 13.08
CA ASN A 260 7.95 22.19 14.53
C ASN A 260 7.61 23.59 15.02
N VAL A 261 6.61 23.66 15.91
CA VAL A 261 6.35 24.82 16.78
C VAL A 261 6.63 24.42 18.21
N HIS A 262 7.47 25.19 18.90
CA HIS A 262 7.97 24.91 20.24
C HIS A 262 7.19 25.66 21.32
N LEU A 263 7.21 25.16 22.56
CA LEU A 263 6.50 25.78 23.66
C LEU A 263 7.04 27.18 23.99
N SER A 264 8.38 27.34 24.00
CA SER A 264 9.05 28.63 24.20
C SER A 264 10.52 28.54 23.82
N ALA A 265 11.20 29.67 23.76
CA ALA A 265 12.65 29.74 23.51
C ALA A 265 13.49 29.04 24.60
N ASP A 266 12.95 28.95 25.83
CA ASP A 266 13.60 28.25 26.95
C ASP A 266 13.30 26.74 26.95
N GLU A 267 12.27 26.30 26.22
CA GLU A 267 11.77 24.92 26.18
C GLU A 267 11.62 24.41 24.73
N LEU A 268 12.70 24.52 23.94
CA LEU A 268 12.73 24.06 22.55
C LEU A 268 12.56 22.53 22.40
N GLY A 269 12.81 21.77 23.46
CA GLY A 269 12.59 20.32 23.46
C GLY A 269 11.12 19.91 23.57
N THR A 270 10.21 20.85 23.92
CA THR A 270 8.77 20.62 24.01
C THR A 270 8.10 21.13 22.73
N ILE A 271 7.56 20.24 21.94
CA ILE A 271 6.90 20.53 20.66
C ILE A 271 5.40 20.69 20.92
N VAL A 272 4.81 21.82 20.59
CA VAL A 272 3.37 22.04 20.76
C VAL A 272 2.57 21.57 19.54
N ALA A 273 3.11 21.79 18.34
CA ALA A 273 2.50 21.31 17.11
C ALA A 273 3.58 20.98 16.06
N GLN A 274 3.35 19.95 15.27
CA GLN A 274 4.28 19.54 14.21
C GLN A 274 3.55 18.86 13.04
N ASN A 275 4.16 18.85 11.88
CA ASN A 275 3.84 17.94 10.77
C ASN A 275 4.86 18.02 9.63
N ASP A 276 4.84 17.01 8.79
CA ASP A 276 5.60 16.93 7.55
C ASP A 276 5.11 17.94 6.51
N ILE A 277 6.01 18.45 5.67
CA ILE A 277 5.71 19.37 4.56
C ILE A 277 6.38 18.90 3.27
N GLY A 278 5.98 19.50 2.16
CA GLY A 278 6.62 19.32 0.87
C GLY A 278 6.59 17.90 0.36
N GLY A 279 7.77 17.33 0.09
CA GLY A 279 7.95 15.96 -0.36
C GLY A 279 7.47 14.90 0.63
N ASN A 280 7.40 15.25 1.92
CA ASN A 280 6.99 14.35 2.99
C ASN A 280 5.48 14.33 3.25
N GLU A 281 4.70 15.21 2.57
CA GLU A 281 3.24 15.17 2.66
C GLU A 281 2.70 13.83 2.14
N LEU A 282 1.70 13.26 2.83
CA LEU A 282 1.05 12.03 2.43
C LEU A 282 0.12 12.28 1.23
N THR A 283 0.15 11.37 0.23
CA THR A 283 -0.75 11.42 -0.94
C THR A 283 -2.16 10.97 -0.61
N GLY A 284 -2.31 10.16 0.45
CA GLY A 284 -3.52 9.49 0.86
C GLY A 284 -3.63 8.04 0.36
N GLU A 285 -2.69 7.58 -0.47
CA GLU A 285 -2.57 6.17 -0.83
C GLU A 285 -1.86 5.41 0.29
N SER A 286 -2.36 4.21 0.61
CA SER A 286 -1.80 3.39 1.68
C SER A 286 -2.02 1.90 1.46
N LYS A 287 -1.14 1.09 2.03
CA LYS A 287 -1.24 -0.37 2.07
C LYS A 287 -0.89 -0.89 3.45
N SER A 288 -1.72 -1.79 3.99
CA SER A 288 -1.51 -2.44 5.28
C SER A 288 -1.31 -3.94 5.10
N TYR A 289 -0.39 -4.50 5.87
CA TYR A 289 -0.13 -5.94 5.95
C TYR A 289 -0.27 -6.40 7.39
N ASP A 290 -0.87 -7.57 7.59
CA ASP A 290 -1.02 -8.18 8.90
C ASP A 290 0.31 -8.79 9.38
N LEU A 291 0.58 -8.67 10.67
CA LEU A 291 1.70 -9.29 11.36
C LEU A 291 1.16 -10.25 12.41
N ASP A 292 1.22 -11.55 12.11
CA ASP A 292 0.69 -12.60 12.97
C ASP A 292 1.67 -12.96 14.09
N GLU A 293 1.14 -13.50 15.19
CA GLU A 293 1.95 -14.03 16.30
C GLU A 293 2.90 -15.14 15.84
N ARG A 294 4.09 -15.20 16.46
CA ARG A 294 5.06 -16.25 16.12
C ARG A 294 5.54 -17.02 17.36
N ASP A 295 6.61 -16.57 18.02
CA ASP A 295 7.23 -17.25 19.14
C ASP A 295 6.61 -16.88 20.50
N VAL A 296 5.81 -15.82 20.55
CA VAL A 296 5.13 -15.31 21.75
C VAL A 296 3.65 -15.15 21.49
N GLU A 297 2.85 -16.00 22.12
CA GLU A 297 1.38 -16.02 21.98
C GLU A 297 0.72 -14.68 22.35
N GLY A 298 -0.20 -14.21 21.53
CA GLY A 298 -1.02 -13.03 21.75
C GLY A 298 -0.39 -11.70 21.34
N ILE A 299 0.81 -11.70 20.73
CA ILE A 299 1.44 -10.50 20.18
C ILE A 299 1.29 -10.52 18.66
N SER A 300 0.49 -9.62 18.12
CA SER A 300 0.23 -9.48 16.69
C SER A 300 -0.11 -8.03 16.35
N GLY A 301 -0.23 -7.69 15.08
CA GLY A 301 -0.58 -6.33 14.67
C GLY A 301 -0.51 -6.11 13.18
N THR A 302 -0.06 -4.92 12.78
CA THR A 302 0.02 -4.52 11.37
C THR A 302 1.25 -3.67 11.10
N VAL A 303 1.70 -3.67 9.85
CA VAL A 303 2.53 -2.63 9.27
C VAL A 303 1.76 -1.94 8.15
N MET A 304 1.63 -0.61 8.23
CA MET A 304 1.00 0.21 7.21
C MET A 304 2.06 1.06 6.53
N PHE A 305 2.07 1.06 5.21
CA PHE A 305 2.89 1.95 4.39
C PHE A 305 1.97 2.99 3.75
N GLU A 306 2.29 4.26 3.91
CA GLU A 306 1.57 5.41 3.36
C GLU A 306 2.46 6.14 2.37
N GLU A 307 1.96 6.40 1.15
CA GLU A 307 2.72 7.06 0.11
C GLU A 307 2.93 8.54 0.41
N ARG A 308 4.17 9.01 0.24
CA ARG A 308 4.55 10.43 0.30
C ARG A 308 4.63 11.04 -1.09
N MET A 309 4.48 12.36 -1.20
CA MET A 309 4.61 13.11 -2.46
C MET A 309 5.98 12.92 -3.14
N SER A 310 7.02 12.62 -2.39
CA SER A 310 8.36 12.26 -2.88
C SER A 310 8.43 10.87 -3.52
N GLY A 311 7.42 10.01 -3.32
CA GLY A 311 7.46 8.59 -3.64
C GLY A 311 8.05 7.70 -2.55
N ALA A 312 8.60 8.28 -1.48
CA ALA A 312 8.97 7.53 -0.27
C ALA A 312 7.72 6.95 0.41
N ALA A 313 7.89 6.05 1.37
CA ALA A 313 6.80 5.60 2.22
C ALA A 313 7.00 6.00 3.69
N LEU A 314 5.92 6.29 4.38
CA LEU A 314 5.88 6.30 5.83
C LEU A 314 5.38 4.93 6.30
N ALA A 315 6.25 4.17 6.96
CA ALA A 315 5.88 2.90 7.56
C ALA A 315 5.45 3.11 9.02
N THR A 316 4.22 2.71 9.34
CA THR A 316 3.70 2.69 10.72
C THR A 316 3.47 1.24 11.14
N ILE A 317 4.27 0.75 12.09
CA ILE A 317 4.07 -0.56 12.73
C ILE A 317 3.22 -0.34 13.98
N ASN A 318 2.17 -1.16 14.14
CA ASN A 318 1.30 -1.14 15.32
C ASN A 318 1.11 -2.57 15.83
N ILE A 319 1.66 -2.89 17.00
CA ILE A 319 1.65 -4.22 17.62
C ILE A 319 0.89 -4.17 18.93
N GLU A 320 -0.04 -5.08 19.09
CA GLU A 320 -0.83 -5.23 20.32
C GLU A 320 -0.11 -6.12 21.34
N ASN A 321 -0.34 -5.85 22.62
CA ASN A 321 0.16 -6.64 23.77
C ASN A 321 1.69 -6.73 23.89
N THR A 322 2.43 -5.77 23.34
CA THR A 322 3.88 -5.69 23.54
C THR A 322 4.23 -5.50 25.01
N PRO A 323 5.37 -6.05 25.52
CA PRO A 323 5.88 -5.75 26.85
C PRO A 323 6.13 -4.24 27.04
N GLU A 324 5.51 -3.61 28.06
CA GLU A 324 5.54 -2.16 28.27
C GLU A 324 6.95 -1.55 28.37
N ASP A 325 7.92 -2.24 28.89
CA ASP A 325 9.32 -1.78 29.05
C ASP A 325 10.20 -2.12 27.83
N GLY A 326 9.62 -2.66 26.74
CA GLY A 326 10.33 -3.16 25.56
C GLY A 326 10.66 -2.08 24.54
N MET A 327 11.77 -2.29 23.83
CA MET A 327 12.02 -1.73 22.50
C MET A 327 12.22 -2.93 21.57
N HIS A 328 11.34 -3.07 20.58
CA HIS A 328 11.26 -4.23 19.72
C HIS A 328 11.84 -3.91 18.35
N PRO A 329 13.07 -4.37 18.03
CA PRO A 329 13.63 -4.20 16.69
C PRO A 329 12.73 -4.81 15.64
N ALA A 330 12.62 -4.13 14.51
CA ALA A 330 11.81 -4.59 13.38
C ALA A 330 12.57 -4.41 12.07
N HIS A 331 12.43 -5.38 11.15
CA HIS A 331 13.15 -5.42 9.89
C HIS A 331 12.26 -5.93 8.75
N ILE A 332 12.54 -5.45 7.52
CA ILE A 332 12.14 -6.17 6.32
C ILE A 332 13.25 -7.17 6.01
N HIS A 333 12.88 -8.43 5.80
CA HIS A 333 13.75 -9.50 5.32
C HIS A 333 13.41 -9.87 3.88
N MET A 334 14.41 -10.37 3.12
CA MET A 334 14.24 -10.89 1.77
C MET A 334 13.56 -12.26 1.78
N GLY A 335 12.76 -12.57 0.75
CA GLY A 335 12.03 -13.82 0.57
C GLY A 335 10.76 -13.92 1.43
N SER A 336 10.25 -15.12 1.64
CA SER A 336 9.06 -15.38 2.46
C SER A 336 9.43 -15.85 3.88
N PHE A 337 8.61 -15.53 4.88
CA PHE A 337 8.84 -15.98 6.27
C PHE A 337 8.84 -17.51 6.41
N THR A 338 8.32 -18.26 5.42
CA THR A 338 8.29 -19.72 5.40
C THR A 338 9.60 -20.36 4.93
N GLU A 339 10.49 -19.60 4.30
CA GLU A 339 11.78 -20.07 3.77
C GLU A 339 12.91 -20.06 4.81
N GLY A 340 12.69 -19.43 5.95
CA GLY A 340 13.67 -19.26 7.03
C GLY A 340 14.21 -17.84 7.10
N PRO A 341 15.22 -17.57 7.96
CA PRO A 341 15.67 -16.20 8.12
C PRO A 341 16.36 -15.70 6.85
N GLY A 342 15.66 -14.88 6.05
CA GLY A 342 16.23 -14.13 4.94
C GLY A 342 17.19 -13.04 5.44
N ASP A 343 18.04 -12.51 4.57
CA ASP A 343 18.90 -11.36 4.89
C ASP A 343 18.04 -10.12 5.18
N ILE A 344 18.52 -9.25 6.09
CA ILE A 344 17.86 -7.97 6.36
C ILE A 344 18.03 -7.06 5.15
N ALA A 345 16.91 -6.55 4.65
CA ALA A 345 16.86 -5.57 3.56
C ALA A 345 16.68 -4.14 4.07
N PHE A 346 15.87 -3.96 5.13
CA PHE A 346 15.59 -2.65 5.71
C PHE A 346 15.38 -2.73 7.23
N THR A 347 15.92 -1.75 7.96
CA THR A 347 15.80 -1.63 9.42
C THR A 347 14.84 -0.51 9.79
N PHE A 348 13.73 -0.86 10.46
CA PHE A 348 12.79 0.11 11.00
C PHE A 348 13.27 0.73 12.31
N ASN A 349 12.74 1.91 12.67
CA ASN A 349 12.77 2.38 14.04
C ASN A 349 12.13 1.31 14.94
N PRO A 350 12.73 1.02 16.12
CA PRO A 350 12.18 -0.03 16.98
C PRO A 350 10.78 0.32 17.51
N VAL A 351 9.90 -0.68 17.57
CA VAL A 351 8.57 -0.54 18.14
C VAL A 351 8.69 -0.27 19.64
N ASN A 352 8.08 0.80 20.12
CA ASN A 352 8.03 1.15 21.53
C ASN A 352 7.00 0.26 22.26
N GLY A 353 7.45 -0.55 23.22
CA GLY A 353 6.58 -1.50 23.92
C GLY A 353 5.43 -0.88 24.71
N ALA A 354 5.61 0.34 25.23
CA ALA A 354 4.54 1.01 25.98
C ALA A 354 3.38 1.50 25.07
N THR A 355 3.68 1.81 23.81
CA THR A 355 2.67 2.29 22.84
C THR A 355 2.30 1.24 21.81
N GLY A 356 3.14 0.22 21.62
CA GLY A 356 3.01 -0.75 20.54
C GLY A 356 3.36 -0.19 19.16
N MET A 357 3.89 1.05 19.07
CA MET A 357 4.01 1.78 17.80
C MET A 357 5.45 2.10 17.41
N SER A 358 5.68 2.16 16.11
CA SER A 358 6.86 2.71 15.46
C SER A 358 6.46 3.42 14.17
N MET A 359 7.18 4.51 13.84
CA MET A 359 7.07 5.20 12.55
C MET A 359 8.46 5.33 11.95
N THR A 360 8.59 5.04 10.66
CA THR A 360 9.88 5.05 9.96
C THR A 360 9.71 5.58 8.54
N GLN A 361 10.58 6.48 8.13
CA GLN A 361 10.73 6.87 6.72
C GLN A 361 11.36 5.72 5.92
N VAL A 362 10.78 5.37 4.80
CA VAL A 362 11.25 4.31 3.90
C VAL A 362 11.45 4.91 2.52
N GLU A 363 12.72 5.15 2.15
CA GLU A 363 13.10 5.70 0.85
C GLU A 363 14.28 4.96 0.22
N MET A 364 15.05 4.22 1.03
CA MET A 364 16.18 3.38 0.60
C MET A 364 16.29 2.15 1.49
N LEU A 365 16.72 1.03 0.92
CA LEU A 365 17.16 -0.15 1.68
C LEU A 365 18.47 0.13 2.44
N ASP A 366 18.84 -0.76 3.35
CA ASP A 366 20.09 -0.64 4.15
C ASP A 366 21.38 -0.70 3.29
N ASP A 367 21.27 -1.10 2.02
CA ASP A 367 22.35 -1.12 1.02
C ASP A 367 22.39 0.10 0.09
N ASP A 368 21.65 1.17 0.41
CA ASP A 368 21.48 2.40 -0.35
C ASP A 368 20.72 2.23 -1.69
N THR A 369 20.02 1.11 -1.91
CA THR A 369 19.10 0.94 -3.05
C THR A 369 17.82 1.73 -2.82
N ALA A 370 17.38 2.53 -3.80
CA ALA A 370 16.11 3.25 -3.72
C ALA A 370 14.94 2.29 -3.45
N PHE A 371 14.11 2.62 -2.46
CA PHE A 371 13.03 1.75 -2.00
C PHE A 371 11.91 2.60 -1.40
N GLY A 372 10.96 3.01 -2.24
CA GLY A 372 9.80 3.81 -1.85
C GLY A 372 8.51 2.98 -1.77
N TYR A 373 7.37 3.69 -1.82
CA TYR A 373 6.05 3.06 -1.66
C TYR A 373 5.76 2.01 -2.74
N GLU A 374 6.01 2.33 -4.01
CA GLU A 374 5.76 1.41 -5.12
C GLU A 374 6.65 0.17 -5.09
N GLU A 375 7.91 0.31 -4.64
CA GLU A 375 8.81 -0.82 -4.48
C GLU A 375 8.35 -1.75 -3.35
N VAL A 376 7.81 -1.21 -2.23
CA VAL A 376 7.22 -2.01 -1.15
C VAL A 376 6.10 -2.89 -1.66
N LEU A 377 5.19 -2.37 -2.51
CA LEU A 377 4.04 -3.12 -3.03
C LEU A 377 4.43 -4.32 -3.89
N ASN A 378 5.64 -4.34 -4.43
CA ASN A 378 6.14 -5.39 -5.31
C ASN A 378 7.34 -6.15 -4.72
N TYR A 379 7.70 -5.87 -3.47
CA TYR A 379 8.87 -6.45 -2.84
C TYR A 379 8.65 -7.91 -2.46
N ASP A 380 9.60 -8.76 -2.81
CA ASP A 380 9.67 -10.13 -2.30
C ASP A 380 10.30 -10.09 -0.90
N GLY A 381 9.46 -9.96 0.11
CA GLY A 381 9.92 -9.80 1.47
C GLY A 381 8.85 -10.04 2.54
N TYR A 382 9.30 -10.00 3.79
CA TYR A 382 8.44 -10.12 4.97
C TYR A 382 8.97 -9.26 6.11
N VAL A 383 8.10 -8.88 7.02
CA VAL A 383 8.44 -8.10 8.21
C VAL A 383 8.53 -9.01 9.42
N ASN A 384 9.63 -8.88 10.20
CA ASN A 384 9.77 -9.44 11.54
C ASN A 384 9.83 -8.32 12.58
N VAL A 385 9.10 -8.50 13.68
CA VAL A 385 9.25 -7.74 14.92
C VAL A 385 9.82 -8.67 15.99
N HIS A 386 10.96 -8.30 16.59
CA HIS A 386 11.71 -9.13 17.53
C HIS A 386 11.40 -8.77 18.99
N LEU A 387 11.63 -9.72 19.91
CA LEU A 387 11.36 -9.49 21.33
C LEU A 387 12.25 -8.39 21.91
N SER A 388 13.54 -8.37 21.57
CA SER A 388 14.48 -7.33 22.00
C SER A 388 15.77 -7.39 21.17
N ALA A 389 16.62 -6.37 21.29
CA ALA A 389 17.94 -6.35 20.64
C ALA A 389 18.88 -7.47 21.16
N ASP A 390 18.67 -7.96 22.37
CA ASP A 390 19.43 -9.07 22.94
C ASP A 390 18.88 -10.45 22.53
N GLU A 391 17.63 -10.49 22.03
CA GLU A 391 16.90 -11.71 21.67
C GLU A 391 16.30 -11.61 20.26
N LEU A 392 17.12 -11.27 19.25
CA LEU A 392 16.70 -11.21 17.86
C LEU A 392 16.24 -12.55 17.27
N GLY A 393 16.62 -13.67 17.89
CA GLY A 393 16.14 -15.00 17.50
C GLY A 393 14.69 -15.29 17.91
N VAL A 394 14.08 -14.44 18.76
CA VAL A 394 12.67 -14.55 19.15
C VAL A 394 11.87 -13.52 18.39
N VAL A 395 11.02 -13.98 17.50
CA VAL A 395 10.12 -13.16 16.68
C VAL A 395 8.76 -13.09 17.36
N VAL A 396 8.29 -11.88 17.70
CA VAL A 396 6.99 -11.71 18.38
C VAL A 396 5.83 -11.60 17.39
N ALA A 397 6.07 -10.94 16.24
CA ALA A 397 5.09 -10.84 15.16
C ALA A 397 5.81 -10.85 13.80
N GLN A 398 5.18 -11.46 12.80
CA GLN A 398 5.72 -11.52 11.43
C GLN A 398 4.63 -11.57 10.39
N GLY A 399 4.93 -11.14 9.15
CA GLY A 399 4.02 -11.24 8.01
C GLY A 399 4.70 -10.93 6.70
N ASP A 400 4.24 -11.59 5.65
CA ASP A 400 4.68 -11.33 4.27
C ASP A 400 4.19 -9.97 3.78
N ILE A 401 4.97 -9.30 2.93
CA ILE A 401 4.63 -8.02 2.31
C ILE A 401 4.81 -8.09 0.79
N GLY A 402 4.26 -7.11 0.10
CA GLY A 402 4.48 -6.89 -1.33
C GLY A 402 4.06 -8.06 -2.20
N ALA A 403 5.01 -8.60 -2.95
CA ALA A 403 4.79 -9.72 -3.87
C ALA A 403 4.35 -11.02 -3.16
N ASN A 404 4.67 -11.14 -1.86
CA ASN A 404 4.31 -12.31 -1.06
C ASN A 404 2.92 -12.23 -0.42
N GLU A 405 2.21 -11.09 -0.53
CA GLU A 405 0.84 -10.97 -0.04
C GLU A 405 -0.09 -11.97 -0.73
N LEU A 406 -1.03 -12.55 0.02
CA LEU A 406 -2.02 -13.48 -0.51
C LEU A 406 -3.11 -12.71 -1.29
N THR A 407 -3.50 -13.23 -2.47
CA THR A 407 -4.58 -12.65 -3.29
C THR A 407 -5.97 -12.95 -2.73
N GLY A 408 -6.07 -13.99 -1.90
CA GLY A 408 -7.31 -14.56 -1.39
C GLY A 408 -7.85 -15.72 -2.24
N GLU A 409 -7.23 -16.02 -3.38
CA GLU A 409 -7.54 -17.24 -4.15
C GLU A 409 -6.83 -18.44 -3.52
N SER A 410 -7.54 -19.57 -3.41
CA SER A 410 -7.00 -20.77 -2.76
C SER A 410 -7.59 -22.05 -3.33
N LYS A 411 -6.82 -23.13 -3.23
CA LYS A 411 -7.25 -24.49 -3.58
C LYS A 411 -6.86 -25.47 -2.51
N THR A 412 -7.81 -26.30 -2.07
CA THR A 412 -7.61 -27.36 -1.07
C THR A 412 -7.67 -28.72 -1.74
N TYR A 413 -6.74 -29.60 -1.39
CA TYR A 413 -6.74 -31.02 -1.75
C TYR A 413 -6.72 -31.87 -0.47
N GLU A 414 -7.57 -32.89 -0.42
CA GLU A 414 -7.66 -33.82 0.70
C GLU A 414 -6.49 -34.83 0.69
N LEU A 415 -5.95 -35.10 1.87
CA LEU A 415 -4.92 -36.10 2.11
C LEU A 415 -5.51 -37.24 2.96
N GLY A 416 -5.83 -38.36 2.32
CA GLY A 416 -6.36 -39.56 2.99
C GLY A 416 -5.29 -40.36 3.72
N GLU A 417 -5.67 -41.11 4.74
CA GLU A 417 -4.79 -42.10 5.41
C GLU A 417 -4.25 -43.16 4.42
N LYS A 418 -3.03 -43.62 4.65
CA LYS A 418 -2.41 -44.67 3.81
C LYS A 418 -1.91 -45.86 4.63
N ASP A 419 -0.67 -45.83 5.12
CA ASP A 419 -0.03 -46.95 5.84
C ASP A 419 -0.23 -46.85 7.35
N VAL A 420 -0.70 -45.74 7.87
CA VAL A 420 -0.93 -45.48 9.30
C VAL A 420 -2.36 -44.99 9.51
N GLU A 421 -3.18 -45.82 10.16
CA GLU A 421 -4.58 -45.53 10.45
C GLU A 421 -4.74 -44.28 11.33
N GLY A 422 -5.68 -43.38 11.00
CA GLY A 422 -6.05 -42.20 11.77
C GLY A 422 -5.23 -40.96 11.52
N ILE A 423 -4.33 -40.94 10.53
CA ILE A 423 -3.63 -39.74 10.10
C ILE A 423 -4.16 -39.31 8.72
N SER A 424 -4.82 -38.16 8.67
CA SER A 424 -5.38 -37.59 7.45
C SER A 424 -5.54 -36.09 7.60
N GLY A 425 -5.83 -35.37 6.50
CA GLY A 425 -6.05 -33.95 6.52
C GLY A 425 -6.08 -33.33 5.13
N SER A 426 -5.41 -32.21 4.94
CA SER A 426 -5.43 -31.51 3.66
C SER A 426 -4.13 -30.73 3.40
N VAL A 427 -3.90 -30.38 2.14
CA VAL A 427 -2.97 -29.34 1.72
C VAL A 427 -3.77 -28.22 1.06
N ILE A 428 -3.52 -26.97 1.49
CA ILE A 428 -4.12 -25.77 0.92
C ILE A 428 -3.01 -25.03 0.20
N PHE A 429 -3.23 -24.69 -1.05
CA PHE A 429 -2.39 -23.75 -1.81
C PHE A 429 -3.12 -22.42 -1.91
N GLU A 430 -2.47 -21.35 -1.50
CA GLU A 430 -2.98 -19.97 -1.52
C GLU A 430 -2.14 -19.14 -2.47
N GLU A 431 -2.79 -18.43 -3.41
CA GLU A 431 -2.09 -17.62 -4.41
C GLU A 431 -1.49 -16.36 -3.79
N ARG A 432 -0.23 -16.06 -4.16
CA ARG A 432 0.47 -14.82 -3.84
C ARG A 432 0.35 -13.81 -4.99
N MET A 433 0.55 -12.52 -4.68
CA MET A 433 0.58 -11.45 -5.70
C MET A 433 1.66 -11.66 -6.77
N SER A 434 2.74 -12.36 -6.43
CA SER A 434 3.77 -12.81 -7.39
C SER A 434 3.30 -13.86 -8.38
N GLY A 435 2.16 -14.53 -8.12
CA GLY A 435 1.72 -15.74 -8.83
C GLY A 435 2.29 -17.04 -8.27
N GLU A 436 3.17 -16.96 -7.29
CA GLU A 436 3.66 -18.10 -6.51
C GLU A 436 2.58 -18.61 -5.55
N ALA A 437 2.86 -19.65 -4.77
CA ALA A 437 1.90 -20.14 -3.79
C ALA A 437 2.49 -20.28 -2.38
N LEU A 438 1.63 -20.11 -1.38
CA LEU A 438 1.85 -20.59 -0.03
C LEU A 438 1.12 -21.92 0.12
N ALA A 439 1.87 -23.00 0.39
CA ALA A 439 1.29 -24.30 0.70
C ALA A 439 1.21 -24.53 2.21
N THR A 440 0.01 -24.78 2.72
CA THR A 440 -0.22 -25.15 4.13
C THR A 440 -0.75 -26.57 4.20
N ILE A 441 0.05 -27.50 4.77
CA ILE A 441 -0.37 -28.85 5.08
C ILE A 441 -0.90 -28.87 6.51
N MET A 442 -2.09 -29.45 6.69
CA MET A 442 -2.73 -29.66 8.00
C MET A 442 -3.15 -31.12 8.15
N LEU A 443 -2.61 -31.83 9.15
CA LEU A 443 -2.92 -33.21 9.44
C LEU A 443 -3.43 -33.39 10.87
N ASP A 444 -4.44 -34.21 11.02
CA ASP A 444 -4.91 -34.72 12.31
C ASP A 444 -4.22 -36.06 12.65
N GLY A 445 -4.05 -36.32 13.93
CA GLY A 445 -3.57 -37.62 14.43
C GLY A 445 -2.07 -37.85 14.32
N THR A 446 -1.29 -36.85 13.97
CA THR A 446 0.18 -36.96 13.90
C THR A 446 0.80 -37.23 15.27
N PRO A 447 1.88 -38.06 15.36
CA PRO A 447 2.65 -38.24 16.60
C PRO A 447 3.30 -36.94 17.08
N GLU A 448 3.09 -36.53 18.35
CA GLU A 448 3.57 -35.26 18.92
C GLU A 448 5.09 -35.00 18.76
N ASP A 449 5.91 -36.03 18.78
CA ASP A 449 7.38 -35.93 18.62
C ASP A 449 7.83 -36.07 17.14
N GLY A 450 6.89 -36.13 16.19
CA GLY A 450 7.17 -36.36 14.76
C GLY A 450 7.62 -35.12 14.00
N MET A 451 8.51 -35.33 13.04
CA MET A 451 8.72 -34.44 11.89
C MET A 451 8.46 -35.28 10.64
N HIS A 452 7.44 -34.92 9.87
CA HIS A 452 6.93 -35.70 8.77
C HIS A 452 7.33 -35.07 7.45
N PRO A 453 8.36 -35.61 6.72
CA PRO A 453 8.71 -35.12 5.40
C PRO A 453 7.52 -35.22 4.43
N ALA A 454 7.35 -34.22 3.60
CA ALA A 454 6.26 -34.16 2.62
C ALA A 454 6.80 -33.73 1.25
N HIS A 455 6.25 -34.33 0.17
CA HIS A 455 6.70 -34.10 -1.19
C HIS A 455 5.52 -34.06 -2.17
N ILE A 456 5.64 -33.28 -3.25
CA ILE A 456 4.87 -33.51 -4.46
C ILE A 456 5.63 -34.52 -5.29
N HIS A 457 4.95 -35.58 -5.74
CA HIS A 457 5.44 -36.58 -6.67
C HIS A 457 4.77 -36.44 -8.03
N MET A 458 5.46 -36.83 -9.10
CA MET A 458 4.94 -36.87 -10.47
C MET A 458 3.99 -38.04 -10.66
N GLY A 459 2.96 -37.90 -11.50
CA GLY A 459 1.95 -38.91 -11.82
C GLY A 459 0.86 -38.98 -10.75
N THR A 460 0.23 -40.15 -10.58
CA THR A 460 -0.91 -40.33 -9.66
C THR A 460 -0.53 -41.17 -8.45
N ALA A 461 -1.25 -40.97 -7.33
CA ALA A 461 -1.13 -41.79 -6.12
C ALA A 461 -1.39 -43.28 -6.39
N ALA A 462 -2.23 -43.61 -7.37
CA ALA A 462 -2.54 -44.97 -7.78
C ALA A 462 -1.41 -45.68 -8.57
N GLU A 463 -0.54 -44.92 -9.21
CA GLU A 463 0.62 -45.43 -10.00
C GLU A 463 1.92 -45.45 -9.20
N GLY A 464 1.98 -44.74 -8.07
CA GLY A 464 3.19 -44.52 -7.29
C GLY A 464 4.09 -45.75 -7.05
N PRO A 465 5.39 -45.51 -6.69
CA PRO A 465 5.98 -44.21 -6.39
C PRO A 465 6.50 -43.46 -7.63
N GLY A 466 6.05 -42.22 -7.83
CA GLY A 466 6.61 -41.31 -8.82
C GLY A 466 7.88 -40.61 -8.29
N ASP A 467 8.61 -39.93 -9.19
CA ASP A 467 9.77 -39.12 -8.82
C ASP A 467 9.32 -37.88 -8.02
N ILE A 468 10.16 -37.41 -7.08
CA ILE A 468 9.91 -36.18 -6.33
C ILE A 468 10.06 -34.98 -7.26
N ALA A 469 9.06 -34.12 -7.28
CA ALA A 469 9.05 -32.86 -8.02
C ALA A 469 9.29 -31.64 -7.11
N PHE A 470 8.74 -31.67 -5.89
CA PHE A 470 8.87 -30.58 -4.92
C PHE A 470 8.92 -31.11 -3.48
N THR A 471 9.80 -30.50 -2.67
CA THR A 471 9.97 -30.83 -1.24
C THR A 471 9.38 -29.75 -0.35
N PHE A 472 8.36 -30.09 0.44
CA PHE A 472 7.78 -29.21 1.44
C PHE A 472 8.65 -29.13 2.72
N ASN A 473 8.49 -28.05 3.48
CA ASN A 473 8.88 -28.04 4.88
C ASN A 473 8.19 -29.21 5.61
N PRO A 474 8.90 -29.93 6.50
CA PRO A 474 8.29 -31.11 7.13
C PRO A 474 7.14 -30.70 8.07
N VAL A 475 6.08 -31.49 8.08
CA VAL A 475 4.94 -31.31 8.98
C VAL A 475 5.40 -31.56 10.42
N ASN A 476 5.16 -30.59 11.29
CA ASN A 476 5.44 -30.70 12.73
C ASN A 476 4.37 -31.57 13.40
N GLY A 477 4.76 -32.71 13.99
CA GLY A 477 3.81 -33.65 14.57
C GLY A 477 3.03 -33.13 15.77
N ALA A 478 3.60 -32.18 16.54
CA ALA A 478 2.90 -31.60 17.68
C ALA A 478 1.74 -30.65 17.25
N THR A 479 1.89 -29.99 16.12
CA THR A 479 0.86 -29.07 15.58
C THR A 479 0.05 -29.67 14.45
N GLY A 480 0.56 -30.72 13.81
CA GLY A 480 0.00 -31.27 12.57
C GLY A 480 0.19 -30.35 11.34
N MET A 481 1.00 -29.28 11.44
CA MET A 481 1.08 -28.24 10.42
C MET A 481 2.45 -28.09 9.79
N SER A 482 2.44 -27.66 8.53
CA SER A 482 3.61 -27.16 7.80
C SER A 482 3.16 -26.03 6.88
N MET A 483 4.01 -25.01 6.72
CA MET A 483 3.85 -23.95 5.73
C MET A 483 5.11 -23.88 4.86
N THR A 484 4.92 -23.78 3.53
CA THR A 484 6.02 -23.80 2.57
C THR A 484 5.76 -22.83 1.44
N HIS A 485 6.74 -22.02 1.11
CA HIS A 485 6.74 -21.23 -0.13
C HIS A 485 6.88 -22.14 -1.34
N VAL A 486 6.10 -21.92 -2.38
CA VAL A 486 6.09 -22.69 -3.63
C VAL A 486 6.23 -21.72 -4.80
N GLY A 487 7.46 -21.56 -5.26
CA GLY A 487 7.81 -20.72 -6.39
C GLY A 487 8.60 -21.46 -7.47
N MET A 488 9.28 -22.56 -7.09
CA MET A 488 10.07 -23.40 -7.99
C MET A 488 10.03 -24.86 -7.57
N LEU A 489 10.09 -25.78 -8.54
CA LEU A 489 10.33 -27.21 -8.29
C LEU A 489 11.78 -27.45 -7.83
N ASP A 490 12.07 -28.67 -7.34
CA ASP A 490 13.41 -29.06 -6.85
C ASP A 490 14.49 -29.06 -7.97
N ASP A 491 14.07 -28.97 -9.24
CA ASP A 491 14.95 -28.89 -10.42
C ASP A 491 15.14 -27.45 -10.97
N ASP A 492 14.76 -26.44 -10.18
CA ASP A 492 14.81 -25.01 -10.50
C ASP A 492 13.81 -24.57 -11.62
N THR A 493 12.78 -25.38 -11.93
CA THR A 493 11.69 -24.96 -12.84
C THR A 493 10.71 -24.06 -12.09
N GLU A 494 10.33 -22.92 -12.66
CA GLU A 494 9.28 -22.04 -12.10
C GLU A 494 8.00 -22.86 -11.90
N PHE A 495 7.37 -22.69 -10.71
CA PHE A 495 6.20 -23.45 -10.31
C PHE A 495 5.35 -22.65 -9.33
N GLY A 496 4.34 -21.94 -9.85
CA GLY A 496 3.46 -21.10 -9.07
C GLY A 496 2.08 -21.74 -8.83
N TYR A 497 1.14 -20.90 -8.35
CA TYR A 497 -0.22 -21.34 -7.99
C TYR A 497 -0.96 -21.98 -9.16
N GLU A 498 -0.97 -21.34 -10.33
CA GLU A 498 -1.65 -21.86 -11.52
C GLU A 498 -1.01 -23.18 -12.03
N ASP A 499 0.31 -23.34 -11.83
CA ASP A 499 0.99 -24.59 -12.20
C ASP A 499 0.54 -25.74 -11.28
N VAL A 500 0.36 -25.49 -9.99
CA VAL A 500 -0.20 -26.48 -9.05
C VAL A 500 -1.58 -26.97 -9.50
N LEU A 501 -2.47 -26.04 -9.93
CA LEU A 501 -3.83 -26.41 -10.39
C LEU A 501 -3.82 -27.27 -11.66
N ASN A 502 -2.76 -27.19 -12.44
CA ASN A 502 -2.61 -27.91 -13.70
C ASN A 502 -1.59 -29.06 -13.62
N TYR A 503 -1.03 -29.31 -12.44
CA TYR A 503 0.03 -30.31 -12.28
C TYR A 503 -0.51 -31.74 -12.32
N ASP A 504 0.23 -32.61 -13.00
CA ASP A 504 0.05 -34.06 -12.95
C ASP A 504 0.87 -34.59 -11.77
N GLY A 505 0.30 -34.59 -10.57
CA GLY A 505 1.03 -34.97 -9.38
C GLY A 505 0.13 -35.36 -8.19
N TYR A 506 0.80 -35.81 -7.14
CA TYR A 506 0.17 -36.14 -5.86
C TYR A 506 1.09 -35.80 -4.70
N VAL A 507 0.52 -35.59 -3.52
CA VAL A 507 1.26 -35.29 -2.29
C VAL A 507 1.36 -36.55 -1.44
N ASN A 508 2.60 -36.86 -0.97
CA ASN A 508 2.87 -37.82 0.08
C ASN A 508 3.40 -37.11 1.32
N VAL A 509 2.87 -37.49 2.47
CA VAL A 509 3.45 -37.18 3.77
C VAL A 509 3.95 -38.47 4.41
N HIS A 510 5.23 -38.51 4.82
CA HIS A 510 5.93 -39.69 5.30
C HIS A 510 5.99 -39.75 6.83
N LEU A 511 6.14 -40.93 7.40
CA LEU A 511 6.19 -41.11 8.85
C LEU A 511 7.41 -40.41 9.47
N SER A 512 8.57 -40.50 8.86
CA SER A 512 9.80 -39.81 9.27
C SER A 512 10.87 -39.87 8.20
N ALA A 513 11.95 -39.07 8.34
CA ALA A 513 13.09 -39.08 7.42
C ALA A 513 13.80 -40.45 7.36
N ASP A 514 13.72 -41.26 8.41
CA ASP A 514 14.28 -42.62 8.46
C ASP A 514 13.32 -43.67 7.88
N GLN A 515 12.06 -43.31 7.65
CA GLN A 515 10.98 -44.21 7.21
C GLN A 515 10.16 -43.58 6.06
N LEU A 516 10.85 -43.13 5.00
CA LEU A 516 10.22 -42.54 3.81
C LEU A 516 9.33 -43.55 3.05
N GLY A 517 9.52 -44.85 3.23
CA GLY A 517 8.67 -45.89 2.65
C GLY A 517 7.30 -46.06 3.34
N VAL A 518 7.09 -45.42 4.50
CA VAL A 518 5.82 -45.43 5.22
C VAL A 518 5.10 -44.09 5.01
N ILE A 519 3.98 -44.12 4.33
CA ILE A 519 3.20 -42.93 3.98
C ILE A 519 2.07 -42.78 5.01
N VAL A 520 2.00 -41.65 5.70
CA VAL A 520 0.95 -41.41 6.71
C VAL A 520 -0.30 -40.80 6.08
N ALA A 521 -0.13 -39.88 5.10
CA ALA A 521 -1.24 -39.30 4.36
C ALA A 521 -0.86 -39.08 2.89
N GLN A 522 -1.81 -39.23 1.97
CA GLN A 522 -1.59 -39.16 0.53
C GLN A 522 -2.83 -38.58 -0.17
N GLY A 523 -2.61 -37.80 -1.25
CA GLY A 523 -3.72 -37.31 -2.07
C GLY A 523 -3.26 -36.77 -3.41
N ASP A 524 -4.07 -37.00 -4.44
CA ASP A 524 -3.85 -36.45 -5.77
C ASP A 524 -4.10 -34.94 -5.81
N ILE A 525 -3.33 -34.20 -6.63
CA ILE A 525 -3.46 -32.75 -6.81
C ILE A 525 -3.60 -32.39 -8.30
N GLY A 526 -3.97 -31.14 -8.54
CA GLY A 526 -4.02 -30.56 -9.88
C GLY A 526 -4.96 -31.31 -10.81
N GLN A 527 -4.44 -31.76 -11.94
CA GLN A 527 -5.23 -32.47 -12.95
C GLN A 527 -5.67 -33.86 -12.53
N ASN A 528 -5.05 -34.43 -11.49
CA ASN A 528 -5.42 -35.74 -10.96
C ASN A 528 -6.55 -35.68 -9.91
N GLU A 529 -7.00 -34.48 -9.53
CA GLU A 529 -8.17 -34.32 -8.65
C GLU A 529 -9.42 -34.98 -9.24
N LEU A 530 -10.23 -35.60 -8.38
CA LEU A 530 -11.50 -36.19 -8.79
C LEU A 530 -12.57 -35.10 -8.99
N THR A 531 -13.33 -35.19 -10.09
CA THR A 531 -14.43 -34.24 -10.39
C THR A 531 -15.65 -34.44 -9.50
N GLY A 532 -15.76 -35.63 -8.88
CA GLY A 532 -16.92 -36.09 -8.14
C GLY A 532 -17.93 -36.87 -9.00
N GLU A 533 -17.74 -36.96 -10.32
CA GLU A 533 -18.52 -37.83 -11.18
C GLU A 533 -18.02 -39.25 -11.04
N SER A 534 -18.95 -40.23 -10.83
CA SER A 534 -18.58 -41.62 -10.61
C SER A 534 -19.64 -42.60 -11.12
N ALA A 535 -19.19 -43.81 -11.44
CA ALA A 535 -20.04 -44.95 -11.78
C ALA A 535 -19.58 -46.20 -10.99
N SER A 536 -20.51 -46.99 -10.49
CA SER A 536 -20.22 -48.21 -9.71
C SER A 536 -20.80 -49.44 -10.38
N TYR A 537 -20.02 -50.51 -10.41
CA TYR A 537 -20.35 -51.78 -11.04
C TYR A 537 -20.22 -52.93 -10.03
N ASP A 538 -21.24 -53.76 -9.91
CA ASP A 538 -21.23 -54.92 -8.99
C ASP A 538 -20.32 -56.04 -9.54
N LEU A 539 -19.48 -56.61 -8.67
CA LEU A 539 -18.63 -57.75 -8.95
C LEU A 539 -19.16 -58.97 -8.16
N ALA A 540 -19.63 -59.97 -8.86
CA ALA A 540 -20.21 -61.17 -8.26
C ALA A 540 -19.18 -62.32 -8.16
N SER A 541 -19.31 -63.18 -7.14
CA SER A 541 -18.49 -64.39 -7.00
C SER A 541 -18.64 -65.31 -8.20
N VAL A 542 -17.54 -65.96 -8.60
CA VAL A 542 -17.53 -66.93 -9.71
C VAL A 542 -17.09 -68.31 -9.22
N ASP A 543 -15.80 -68.62 -9.26
CA ASP A 543 -15.28 -69.96 -8.90
C ASP A 543 -15.01 -70.10 -7.40
N VAL A 544 -14.78 -68.98 -6.71
CA VAL A 544 -14.55 -68.93 -5.26
C VAL A 544 -15.73 -68.25 -4.57
N ALA A 545 -16.52 -69.09 -3.87
CA ALA A 545 -17.73 -68.58 -3.22
C ALA A 545 -17.42 -67.58 -2.09
N GLY A 546 -18.14 -66.47 -2.04
CA GLY A 546 -18.05 -65.47 -0.97
C GLY A 546 -17.15 -64.26 -1.25
N ILE A 547 -16.41 -64.26 -2.36
CA ILE A 547 -15.65 -63.06 -2.77
C ILE A 547 -16.53 -62.25 -3.73
N MET A 548 -16.93 -61.08 -3.32
CA MET A 548 -17.78 -60.17 -4.09
C MET A 548 -17.51 -58.72 -3.70
N GLY A 549 -17.94 -57.78 -4.50
CA GLY A 549 -17.76 -56.35 -4.20
C GLY A 549 -18.16 -55.43 -5.32
N THR A 550 -17.42 -54.35 -5.49
CA THR A 550 -17.70 -53.33 -6.51
C THR A 550 -16.42 -52.84 -7.19
N ALA A 551 -16.57 -52.40 -8.43
CA ALA A 551 -15.59 -51.53 -9.10
C ALA A 551 -16.20 -50.15 -9.27
N MET A 552 -15.54 -49.12 -8.73
CA MET A 552 -15.93 -47.71 -8.86
C MET A 552 -15.03 -47.04 -9.87
N PHE A 553 -15.61 -46.36 -10.84
CA PHE A 553 -14.94 -45.56 -11.84
C PHE A 553 -15.20 -44.09 -11.52
N GLU A 554 -14.16 -43.31 -11.28
CA GLU A 554 -14.24 -41.91 -10.87
C GLU A 554 -13.49 -41.03 -11.87
N GLU A 555 -14.13 -39.94 -12.33
CA GLU A 555 -13.56 -39.02 -13.28
C GLU A 555 -12.52 -38.10 -12.64
N ARG A 556 -11.37 -37.97 -13.28
CA ARG A 556 -10.34 -36.96 -12.95
C ARG A 556 -10.51 -35.69 -13.78
N VAL A 557 -9.96 -34.57 -13.32
CA VAL A 557 -10.01 -33.27 -14.03
C VAL A 557 -9.38 -33.36 -15.42
N ASN A 558 -8.31 -34.16 -15.60
CA ASN A 558 -7.67 -34.40 -16.90
C ASN A 558 -8.49 -35.33 -17.82
N GLY A 559 -9.64 -35.83 -17.35
CA GLY A 559 -10.51 -36.76 -18.07
C GLY A 559 -10.12 -38.23 -17.94
N GLU A 560 -9.02 -38.57 -17.28
CA GLU A 560 -8.65 -39.95 -16.96
C GLU A 560 -9.60 -40.56 -15.92
N THR A 561 -9.47 -41.85 -15.68
CA THR A 561 -10.35 -42.56 -14.74
C THR A 561 -9.56 -43.25 -13.63
N LEU A 562 -9.89 -42.94 -12.38
CA LEU A 562 -9.49 -43.74 -11.25
C LEU A 562 -10.46 -44.94 -11.14
N VAL A 563 -9.95 -46.15 -11.29
CA VAL A 563 -10.68 -47.40 -11.09
C VAL A 563 -10.32 -47.95 -9.72
N THR A 564 -11.30 -47.97 -8.79
CA THR A 564 -11.14 -48.53 -7.46
C THR A 564 -11.93 -49.83 -7.38
N ILE A 565 -11.26 -50.97 -7.13
CA ILE A 565 -11.91 -52.27 -6.87
C ILE A 565 -11.92 -52.46 -5.36
N MET A 566 -13.08 -52.83 -4.83
CA MET A 566 -13.28 -53.23 -3.41
C MET A 566 -13.96 -54.58 -3.36
N LEU A 567 -13.29 -55.59 -2.78
CA LEU A 567 -13.81 -56.95 -2.62
C LEU A 567 -13.86 -57.34 -1.15
N ASP A 568 -14.97 -57.97 -0.74
CA ASP A 568 -15.10 -58.65 0.54
C ASP A 568 -14.66 -60.10 0.40
N GLY A 569 -14.05 -60.66 1.47
CA GLY A 569 -13.76 -62.08 1.60
C GLY A 569 -12.54 -62.57 0.81
N THR A 570 -11.66 -61.68 0.37
CA THR A 570 -10.37 -62.03 -0.24
C THR A 570 -9.47 -62.78 0.75
N PRO A 571 -8.68 -63.76 0.30
CA PRO A 571 -7.75 -64.50 1.15
C PRO A 571 -6.59 -63.60 1.61
N ASP A 572 -6.28 -63.59 2.91
CA ASP A 572 -5.12 -62.88 3.48
C ASP A 572 -3.83 -63.22 2.73
N GLY A 573 -3.02 -62.18 2.38
CA GLY A 573 -1.74 -62.32 1.68
C GLY A 573 -1.85 -62.68 0.20
N GLY A 574 -3.04 -62.59 -0.39
CA GLY A 574 -3.26 -62.81 -1.83
C GLY A 574 -2.98 -61.56 -2.64
N GLU A 575 -2.53 -61.78 -3.87
CA GLU A 575 -2.47 -60.78 -4.94
C GLU A 575 -3.38 -61.24 -6.07
N HIS A 576 -4.44 -60.51 -6.36
CA HIS A 576 -5.50 -60.91 -7.27
C HIS A 576 -5.47 -60.04 -8.54
N PRO A 577 -4.82 -60.50 -9.65
CA PRO A 577 -4.78 -59.75 -10.90
C PRO A 577 -6.18 -59.39 -11.42
N ALA A 578 -6.34 -58.17 -11.92
CA ALA A 578 -7.62 -57.67 -12.41
C ALA A 578 -7.46 -57.09 -13.85
N HIS A 579 -8.46 -57.34 -14.69
CA HIS A 579 -8.45 -56.88 -16.09
C HIS A 579 -9.86 -56.48 -16.53
N ILE A 580 -9.94 -55.45 -17.38
CA ILE A 580 -11.12 -55.19 -18.20
C ILE A 580 -10.96 -55.90 -19.52
N HIS A 581 -11.92 -56.73 -19.90
CA HIS A 581 -11.97 -57.51 -21.13
C HIS A 581 -12.98 -56.93 -22.14
N VAL A 582 -12.75 -57.18 -23.42
CA VAL A 582 -13.66 -56.83 -24.52
C VAL A 582 -14.91 -57.71 -24.48
N GLY A 583 -16.10 -57.13 -24.67
CA GLY A 583 -17.37 -57.81 -24.76
C GLY A 583 -18.13 -57.86 -23.43
N SER A 584 -18.97 -58.90 -23.23
CA SER A 584 -19.74 -59.08 -22.03
C SER A 584 -19.41 -60.41 -21.33
N ILE A 585 -19.79 -60.60 -20.07
CA ILE A 585 -19.68 -61.88 -19.35
C ILE A 585 -20.34 -63.01 -20.15
N ALA A 586 -21.41 -62.73 -20.89
CA ALA A 586 -22.11 -63.75 -21.68
C ALA A 586 -21.31 -64.18 -22.91
N ASP A 587 -20.37 -63.41 -23.37
CA ASP A 587 -19.51 -63.65 -24.53
C ASP A 587 -18.09 -64.13 -24.15
N ALA A 588 -17.81 -64.25 -22.84
CA ALA A 588 -16.50 -64.63 -22.33
C ALA A 588 -15.97 -65.99 -22.91
N PRO A 589 -14.62 -66.12 -23.10
CA PRO A 589 -13.56 -65.15 -22.79
C PRO A 589 -13.33 -64.13 -23.91
N GLY A 590 -13.24 -62.83 -23.56
CA GLY A 590 -12.79 -61.77 -24.44
C GLY A 590 -11.29 -61.50 -24.26
N ASP A 591 -10.68 -60.78 -25.21
CA ASP A 591 -9.29 -60.30 -25.07
C ASP A 591 -9.17 -59.24 -23.93
N ILE A 592 -7.99 -59.18 -23.30
CA ILE A 592 -7.71 -58.14 -22.30
C ILE A 592 -7.62 -56.82 -23.05
N ALA A 593 -8.34 -55.82 -22.57
CA ALA A 593 -8.34 -54.42 -23.07
C ALA A 593 -7.54 -53.48 -22.18
N ILE A 594 -7.66 -53.65 -20.84
CA ILE A 594 -6.96 -52.82 -19.85
C ILE A 594 -6.55 -53.74 -18.69
N SER A 595 -5.25 -53.70 -18.36
CA SER A 595 -4.73 -54.32 -17.13
C SER A 595 -4.88 -53.36 -15.96
N LEU A 596 -5.42 -53.84 -14.87
CA LEU A 596 -5.56 -53.09 -13.63
C LEU A 596 -4.54 -53.54 -12.59
N ASN A 597 -4.23 -52.74 -11.60
CA ASN A 597 -3.44 -53.14 -10.45
C ASN A 597 -4.13 -54.33 -9.75
N SER A 598 -3.31 -55.28 -9.27
CA SER A 598 -3.84 -56.44 -8.53
C SER A 598 -4.59 -55.99 -7.26
N VAL A 599 -5.69 -56.63 -6.96
CA VAL A 599 -6.39 -56.45 -5.66
C VAL A 599 -5.56 -57.13 -4.59
N ASP A 600 -5.17 -56.33 -3.59
CA ASP A 600 -4.48 -56.81 -2.39
C ASP A 600 -5.44 -57.64 -1.52
N GLY A 601 -5.06 -58.88 -1.18
CA GLY A 601 -5.93 -59.82 -0.47
C GLY A 601 -6.17 -59.43 0.99
N ASP A 602 -5.24 -58.73 1.64
CA ASP A 602 -5.38 -58.36 3.03
C ASP A 602 -6.40 -57.21 3.19
N THR A 603 -6.41 -56.27 2.21
CA THR A 603 -7.32 -55.10 2.22
C THR A 603 -8.56 -55.30 1.37
N GLY A 604 -8.54 -56.21 0.40
CA GLY A 604 -9.58 -56.38 -0.60
C GLY A 604 -9.64 -55.24 -1.64
N MET A 605 -8.63 -54.37 -1.70
CA MET A 605 -8.66 -53.15 -2.50
C MET A 605 -7.60 -53.12 -3.60
N SER A 606 -7.91 -52.39 -4.67
CA SER A 606 -6.95 -51.97 -5.70
C SER A 606 -7.39 -50.62 -6.26
N MET A 607 -6.41 -49.79 -6.64
CA MET A 607 -6.62 -48.50 -7.31
C MET A 607 -5.73 -48.47 -8.58
N THR A 608 -6.31 -48.08 -9.69
CA THR A 608 -5.59 -47.99 -10.98
C THR A 608 -5.98 -46.69 -11.68
N ASN A 609 -5.00 -45.91 -12.11
CA ASN A 609 -5.26 -44.83 -13.05
C ASN A 609 -5.37 -45.38 -14.45
N VAL A 610 -6.44 -45.07 -15.17
CA VAL A 610 -6.69 -45.54 -16.55
C VAL A 610 -6.79 -44.35 -17.48
N SER A 611 -5.84 -44.28 -18.43
CA SER A 611 -5.75 -43.25 -19.46
C SER A 611 -5.74 -43.82 -20.87
N ALA A 612 -5.45 -45.13 -21.03
CA ALA A 612 -5.31 -45.78 -22.34
C ALA A 612 -5.63 -47.30 -22.28
N PHE A 613 -5.88 -47.88 -23.42
CA PHE A 613 -5.93 -49.34 -23.58
C PHE A 613 -4.53 -49.95 -23.57
N ASP A 614 -4.40 -51.24 -23.23
CA ASP A 614 -3.15 -51.96 -23.28
C ASP A 614 -2.65 -52.11 -24.73
N GLY A 615 -1.31 -52.04 -24.94
CA GLY A 615 -0.68 -52.29 -26.24
C GLY A 615 0.39 -51.26 -26.58
N GLU A 616 1.23 -51.60 -27.63
CA GLU A 616 2.34 -50.70 -28.06
C GLU A 616 1.85 -49.35 -28.63
N ASP A 617 0.61 -49.27 -29.15
CA ASP A 617 -0.05 -48.09 -29.71
C ASP A 617 -1.40 -47.82 -28.98
N GLY A 618 -1.48 -48.08 -27.68
CA GLY A 618 -2.72 -48.00 -26.91
C GLY A 618 -3.47 -46.68 -27.15
N ASP A 619 -4.68 -46.79 -27.72
CA ASP A 619 -5.54 -45.60 -27.90
C ASP A 619 -5.92 -45.04 -26.51
N MET A 620 -5.86 -43.70 -26.38
CA MET A 620 -6.30 -43.02 -25.17
C MET A 620 -7.79 -43.28 -24.93
N ILE A 621 -8.17 -43.44 -23.68
CA ILE A 621 -9.55 -43.56 -23.25
C ILE A 621 -9.78 -42.67 -22.02
N ASP A 622 -10.81 -41.85 -22.11
CA ASP A 622 -11.27 -41.00 -21.00
C ASP A 622 -12.41 -41.67 -20.21
N TYR A 623 -12.82 -41.03 -19.13
CA TYR A 623 -13.90 -41.50 -18.26
C TYR A 623 -15.17 -41.78 -19.06
N ASN A 624 -15.61 -40.89 -19.92
CA ASN A 624 -16.81 -41.08 -20.73
C ASN A 624 -16.66 -42.25 -21.72
N GLY A 625 -15.48 -42.38 -22.29
CA GLY A 625 -15.15 -43.53 -23.13
C GLY A 625 -15.24 -44.87 -22.42
N LEU A 626 -14.79 -44.92 -21.13
CA LEU A 626 -14.94 -46.12 -20.29
C LEU A 626 -16.40 -46.41 -19.92
N LEU A 627 -17.24 -45.41 -19.68
CA LEU A 627 -18.68 -45.60 -19.44
C LEU A 627 -19.42 -46.10 -20.67
N GLU A 628 -18.95 -45.78 -21.88
CA GLU A 628 -19.52 -46.28 -23.12
C GLU A 628 -18.85 -47.58 -23.63
N TYR A 629 -17.77 -48.01 -22.97
CA TYR A 629 -17.02 -49.18 -23.37
C TYR A 629 -17.85 -50.45 -23.19
N ASN A 630 -17.79 -51.35 -24.20
CA ASN A 630 -18.40 -52.66 -24.14
C ASN A 630 -17.40 -53.63 -23.51
N GLY A 631 -17.39 -53.72 -22.18
CA GLY A 631 -16.44 -54.50 -21.39
C GLY A 631 -17.02 -55.23 -20.19
N TYR A 632 -16.23 -56.13 -19.64
CA TYR A 632 -16.45 -56.75 -18.37
C TYR A 632 -15.14 -56.88 -17.60
N LEU A 633 -15.22 -56.82 -16.26
CA LEU A 633 -14.08 -56.89 -15.36
C LEU A 633 -13.98 -58.26 -14.74
N ASN A 634 -12.80 -58.87 -14.79
CA ASN A 634 -12.40 -60.09 -14.12
C ASN A 634 -11.37 -59.80 -13.04
N VAL A 635 -11.56 -60.45 -11.87
CA VAL A 635 -10.51 -60.56 -10.85
C VAL A 635 -10.17 -62.03 -10.68
N HIS A 636 -8.86 -62.35 -10.79
CA HIS A 636 -8.33 -63.70 -10.80
C HIS A 636 -7.82 -64.13 -9.42
N LEU A 637 -7.67 -65.45 -9.20
CA LEU A 637 -7.20 -65.96 -7.92
C LEU A 637 -5.73 -65.57 -7.63
N SER A 638 -4.86 -65.68 -8.63
CA SER A 638 -3.46 -65.29 -8.51
C SER A 638 -2.81 -65.15 -9.90
N ALA A 639 -1.62 -64.61 -10.01
CA ALA A 639 -0.84 -64.53 -11.26
C ALA A 639 -0.46 -65.92 -11.78
N GLU A 640 -0.44 -66.95 -10.92
CA GLU A 640 -0.12 -68.33 -11.28
C GLU A 640 -1.39 -69.12 -11.66
N ASP A 641 -2.58 -68.62 -11.34
CA ASP A 641 -3.87 -69.23 -11.67
C ASP A 641 -4.88 -68.16 -12.16
N LEU A 642 -4.72 -67.76 -13.40
CA LEU A 642 -5.59 -66.80 -14.10
C LEU A 642 -6.88 -67.47 -14.63
N ASP A 643 -6.96 -68.81 -14.64
CA ASP A 643 -8.16 -69.56 -15.08
C ASP A 643 -9.26 -69.52 -14.00
N THR A 644 -8.90 -69.39 -12.72
CA THR A 644 -9.83 -69.31 -11.60
C THR A 644 -10.23 -67.86 -11.34
N LEU A 645 -11.53 -67.53 -11.50
CA LEU A 645 -12.07 -66.20 -11.25
C LEU A 645 -12.63 -66.10 -9.83
N VAL A 646 -12.18 -65.06 -9.09
CA VAL A 646 -12.73 -64.79 -7.73
C VAL A 646 -13.94 -63.86 -7.81
N ALA A 647 -13.92 -62.86 -8.67
CA ALA A 647 -15.05 -61.95 -8.88
C ALA A 647 -15.14 -61.51 -10.36
N GLN A 648 -16.33 -61.20 -10.84
CA GLN A 648 -16.60 -60.79 -12.22
C GLN A 648 -17.83 -59.87 -12.27
N GLY A 649 -17.79 -58.83 -13.14
CA GLY A 649 -18.91 -57.93 -13.38
C GLY A 649 -18.89 -57.32 -14.79
N ASN A 650 -20.02 -57.02 -15.40
CA ASN A 650 -20.09 -56.20 -16.58
C ASN A 650 -19.77 -54.73 -16.21
N VAL A 651 -19.08 -54.05 -17.10
CA VAL A 651 -18.73 -52.61 -16.96
C VAL A 651 -19.09 -51.82 -18.21
N GLY A 652 -19.19 -50.53 -18.07
CA GLY A 652 -19.51 -49.62 -19.18
C GLY A 652 -20.91 -49.86 -19.75
N SER A 653 -21.02 -49.93 -21.07
CA SER A 653 -22.32 -50.11 -21.76
C SER A 653 -23.02 -51.45 -21.56
N ASN A 654 -22.36 -52.40 -20.89
CA ASN A 654 -22.92 -53.72 -20.58
C ASN A 654 -23.57 -53.80 -19.19
N SER A 655 -23.45 -52.79 -18.37
CA SER A 655 -23.94 -52.78 -16.96
C SER A 655 -25.45 -52.58 -16.85
#